data_5e8169e9194e380ef97f4a61e7a9c2ad
#
_entry.id   5e8169e9194e380ef97f4a61e7a9c2ad
#
_cell.length_a   1.000
_cell.length_b   1.000
_cell.length_c   1.000
_cell.angle_alpha   90.00
_cell.angle_beta   90.00
_cell.angle_gamma   90.00
#
_symmetry.space_group_name_H-M   'P 1'
#
loop_
_entity.id
_entity.type
_entity.pdbx_description
1 polymer ?
#
loop_
_entity_poly.entity_id
_entity_poly.type
_entity_poly.pdbx_seq_one_letter_code
_entity_poly.pdbx_strand_id
1 'polypeptide(L)'
;MTLTFQPAALLAVSLLLFTLPGRAQATAGQHYDFTSQPAAGAIALHGNTAPLYSTATGYGFVGQSGALPARAVHTAQIRHQAGGYVITEPGVDPNAGTDHYNNFGMVFRVKAAPGAYAIRVRTTSDAADAVVSISGMQTSRLTAPVFWDAAGLMPNQTRMAVEGRDWTYRYVNGREFIDIEIEPKRAGVAAGVSEIVLTPIPPQQRPAASLPAIFTLGDSTMKSYTFDEAPMSGWGQVFDQLFDPDRVRVLNYSMGGRSFRSAYAEGRLNDLLLAGSVGDIVMIQFGHNDESTDETRRFGRGSTEAMYAEFIRSVYLPAIRARGMQPVFVTPMSRVNGNQKPGEPYTDSFSKRRFPDLLRKLGAELGVPVADLNARSVEYYNTAGREAVTAMVMSIEAGETPGKTNDGSYANGHPANKIDGTHFKEALSKQYARMVVTELARLAAQGDAVAGRVTSQLSAKVRHALAANDWTAVYPEIANDILAGDGAYYRNQIEKLIQLGAFSKDVQGNFQPQAAMQSKEFAAALAMLMRLPAGAAPPPAAGALTREAMGALLLDAYRAKFSARPAYMTDYNGKTIVPGSPGYDPNLDSGAQGAMYYPLVRWDQLQDIASLSPANAQKLREAYELGLIRSEAGIERGRMLNGRLLEPGAVVSRAKAAKALYFMWVLAQPPKAENDAR
;
A
#
# COMPACT_ATOMS: atom_id res chain seq x y z
N MET A 1 19.58 -18.05 75.69
CA MET A 1 19.33 -19.51 75.80
C MET A 1 18.29 -19.87 74.77
N THR A 2 18.54 -20.91 74.01
CA THR A 2 17.76 -21.57 72.99
C THR A 2 17.58 -20.83 71.67
N LEU A 3 18.50 -21.15 70.75
CA LEU A 3 18.42 -20.97 69.30
C LEU A 3 17.42 -21.99 68.70
N THR A 4 16.49 -21.51 67.86
CA THR A 4 15.70 -22.40 66.99
C THR A 4 16.03 -22.06 65.55
N PHE A 5 16.63 -23.04 64.88
CA PHE A 5 16.89 -23.08 63.44
C PHE A 5 15.56 -23.23 62.66
N GLN A 6 15.31 -22.40 61.66
CA GLN A 6 14.33 -22.70 60.60
C GLN A 6 15.03 -23.19 59.35
N PRO A 7 14.48 -24.19 58.65
CA PRO A 7 15.10 -24.75 57.45
C PRO A 7 14.84 -23.89 56.21
N ALA A 8 15.88 -23.75 55.38
CA ALA A 8 15.84 -23.09 54.08
C ALA A 8 14.98 -23.91 53.11
N ALA A 9 13.99 -23.24 52.50
CA ALA A 9 13.22 -23.78 51.38
C ALA A 9 14.05 -23.71 50.10
N LEU A 10 14.39 -24.89 49.55
CA LEU A 10 14.95 -25.02 48.20
C LEU A 10 13.87 -24.63 47.19
N LEU A 11 14.07 -23.52 46.45
CA LEU A 11 13.32 -23.22 45.24
C LEU A 11 13.88 -24.12 44.13
N ALA A 12 13.09 -25.11 43.72
CA ALA A 12 13.35 -25.87 42.50
C ALA A 12 13.00 -25.01 41.29
N VAL A 13 14.01 -24.48 40.59
CA VAL A 13 13.86 -23.86 39.29
C VAL A 13 13.63 -24.96 38.26
N SER A 14 12.39 -25.14 37.85
CA SER A 14 12.05 -26.02 36.71
C SER A 14 12.53 -25.35 35.43
N LEU A 15 13.67 -25.79 34.91
CA LEU A 15 14.13 -25.48 33.57
C LEU A 15 13.17 -26.18 32.58
N LEU A 16 12.20 -25.42 32.03
CA LEU A 16 11.45 -25.82 30.86
C LEU A 16 12.41 -25.79 29.66
N LEU A 17 12.98 -26.92 29.34
CA LEU A 17 13.64 -27.17 28.06
C LEU A 17 12.56 -27.05 26.95
N PHE A 18 12.50 -25.89 26.31
CA PHE A 18 11.86 -25.76 25.02
C PHE A 18 12.66 -26.64 24.04
N THR A 19 12.17 -27.83 23.78
CA THR A 19 12.60 -28.62 22.64
C THR A 19 12.29 -27.82 21.39
N LEU A 20 13.32 -27.27 20.73
CA LEU A 20 13.24 -26.78 19.37
C LEU A 20 12.54 -27.87 18.53
N PRO A 21 11.50 -27.56 17.76
CA PRO A 21 10.90 -28.49 16.85
C PRO A 21 12.02 -29.02 15.95
N GLY A 22 12.12 -30.34 15.89
CA GLY A 22 13.16 -31.08 15.18
C GLY A 22 13.35 -30.47 13.78
N ARG A 23 14.61 -30.41 13.34
CA ARG A 23 14.97 -30.14 11.95
C ARG A 23 14.02 -30.96 11.08
N ALA A 24 13.10 -30.28 10.38
CA ALA A 24 12.31 -30.91 9.35
C ALA A 24 13.33 -31.56 8.39
N GLN A 25 13.36 -32.87 8.34
CA GLN A 25 14.09 -33.62 7.33
C GLN A 25 13.60 -33.05 5.99
N ALA A 26 14.52 -32.59 5.15
CA ALA A 26 14.21 -32.23 3.78
C ALA A 26 13.53 -33.43 3.15
N THR A 27 12.21 -33.36 2.99
CA THR A 27 11.47 -34.43 2.30
C THR A 27 12.01 -34.48 0.87
N ALA A 28 12.31 -35.68 0.39
CA ALA A 28 12.74 -35.90 -0.98
C ALA A 28 11.74 -35.24 -1.94
N GLY A 29 12.22 -34.66 -3.05
CA GLY A 29 11.35 -34.06 -4.07
C GLY A 29 10.26 -35.05 -4.52
N GLN A 30 9.06 -34.56 -4.74
CA GLN A 30 7.93 -35.37 -5.23
C GLN A 30 7.84 -35.18 -6.75
N HIS A 31 7.82 -36.34 -7.47
CA HIS A 31 7.77 -36.36 -8.92
C HIS A 31 6.58 -37.23 -9.38
N TYR A 32 5.64 -36.63 -10.08
CA TYR A 32 4.44 -37.27 -10.63
C TYR A 32 4.52 -37.22 -12.15
N ASP A 33 4.38 -38.40 -12.79
CA ASP A 33 4.38 -38.55 -14.24
C ASP A 33 3.05 -39.16 -14.67
N PHE A 34 2.35 -38.45 -15.53
CA PHE A 34 1.02 -38.79 -16.03
C PHE A 34 1.04 -39.40 -17.44
N THR A 35 2.21 -39.57 -18.02
CA THR A 35 2.35 -40.12 -19.37
C THR A 35 2.18 -41.64 -19.39
N SER A 36 1.94 -42.21 -20.54
CA SER A 36 1.89 -43.67 -20.73
C SER A 36 3.25 -44.35 -20.59
N GLN A 37 4.35 -43.58 -20.56
CA GLN A 37 5.72 -44.06 -20.38
C GLN A 37 6.42 -43.21 -19.30
N PRO A 38 6.12 -43.44 -18.04
CA PRO A 38 6.59 -42.58 -16.96
C PRO A 38 8.12 -42.67 -16.79
N ALA A 39 8.71 -41.55 -16.40
CA ALA A 39 10.14 -41.44 -16.10
C ALA A 39 10.53 -42.36 -14.92
N ALA A 40 11.75 -42.85 -14.95
CA ALA A 40 12.28 -43.66 -13.86
C ALA A 40 12.29 -42.88 -12.54
N GLY A 41 11.75 -43.48 -11.47
CA GLY A 41 11.68 -42.88 -10.15
C GLY A 41 10.50 -41.93 -9.93
N ALA A 42 9.69 -41.67 -10.93
CA ALA A 42 8.45 -40.91 -10.79
C ALA A 42 7.32 -41.80 -10.22
N ILE A 43 6.38 -41.17 -9.54
CA ILE A 43 5.09 -41.78 -9.22
C ILE A 43 4.26 -41.80 -10.51
N ALA A 44 4.10 -43.01 -11.06
CA ALA A 44 3.39 -43.21 -12.31
C ALA A 44 1.87 -43.11 -12.09
N LEU A 45 1.22 -42.17 -12.77
CA LEU A 45 -0.21 -41.92 -12.67
C LEU A 45 -0.81 -41.94 -14.10
N HIS A 46 -1.12 -43.13 -14.58
CA HIS A 46 -1.73 -43.33 -15.89
C HIS A 46 -2.85 -44.37 -15.78
N GLY A 47 -3.91 -44.12 -16.48
CA GLY A 47 -5.11 -44.97 -16.49
C GLY A 47 -6.33 -44.20 -16.97
N ASN A 48 -7.36 -44.95 -17.34
CA ASN A 48 -8.58 -44.37 -17.92
C ASN A 48 -9.39 -43.51 -16.92
N THR A 49 -9.17 -43.72 -15.62
CA THR A 49 -9.82 -42.96 -14.55
C THR A 49 -8.80 -42.11 -13.81
N ALA A 50 -9.05 -40.81 -13.75
CA ALA A 50 -8.20 -39.87 -13.01
C ALA A 50 -8.15 -40.25 -11.51
N PRO A 51 -6.96 -40.43 -10.91
CA PRO A 51 -6.82 -40.78 -9.50
C PRO A 51 -7.32 -39.65 -8.60
N LEU A 52 -8.26 -39.97 -7.70
CA LEU A 52 -8.79 -39.00 -6.76
C LEU A 52 -7.84 -38.77 -5.60
N TYR A 53 -7.77 -37.52 -5.15
CA TYR A 53 -7.04 -37.16 -3.95
C TYR A 53 -7.65 -37.89 -2.72
N SER A 54 -6.79 -38.44 -1.90
CA SER A 54 -7.12 -38.90 -0.55
C SER A 54 -6.02 -38.52 0.43
N THR A 55 -6.37 -38.39 1.69
CA THR A 55 -5.39 -38.16 2.76
C THR A 55 -4.41 -39.29 2.92
N ALA A 56 -4.81 -40.53 2.56
CA ALA A 56 -3.99 -41.73 2.62
C ALA A 56 -2.91 -41.76 1.54
N THR A 57 -3.25 -41.42 0.29
CA THR A 57 -2.29 -41.33 -0.82
C THR A 57 -1.47 -40.04 -0.75
N GLY A 58 -2.06 -38.96 -0.26
CA GLY A 58 -1.45 -37.66 -0.21
C GLY A 58 -1.37 -36.92 -1.56
N TYR A 59 -1.93 -37.47 -2.63
CA TYR A 59 -1.98 -36.85 -3.96
C TYR A 59 -3.19 -37.34 -4.74
N GLY A 60 -3.56 -36.60 -5.79
CA GLY A 60 -4.63 -36.93 -6.71
C GLY A 60 -5.43 -35.72 -7.16
N PHE A 61 -6.33 -35.93 -8.12
CA PHE A 61 -7.24 -34.90 -8.58
C PHE A 61 -8.32 -34.62 -7.53
N VAL A 62 -8.68 -33.36 -7.37
CA VAL A 62 -9.79 -32.95 -6.49
C VAL A 62 -11.10 -33.40 -7.13
N GLY A 63 -11.83 -34.27 -6.43
CA GLY A 63 -13.00 -34.99 -6.95
C GLY A 63 -14.33 -34.47 -6.46
N GLN A 64 -15.39 -35.20 -6.85
CA GLN A 64 -16.79 -34.82 -6.59
C GLN A 64 -17.25 -34.99 -5.13
N SER A 65 -16.52 -35.73 -4.29
CA SER A 65 -16.95 -36.08 -2.93
C SER A 65 -16.71 -35.01 -1.86
N GLY A 66 -16.14 -33.88 -2.22
CA GLY A 66 -15.91 -32.73 -1.34
C GLY A 66 -16.44 -31.44 -1.97
N ALA A 67 -16.44 -30.35 -1.23
CA ALA A 67 -16.68 -29.05 -1.83
C ALA A 67 -15.60 -28.80 -2.89
N LEU A 68 -15.96 -28.92 -4.16
CA LEU A 68 -15.07 -28.54 -5.23
C LEU A 68 -14.75 -27.07 -5.11
N PRO A 69 -13.50 -26.66 -5.44
CA PRO A 69 -13.24 -25.26 -5.72
C PRO A 69 -14.25 -24.75 -6.73
N ALA A 70 -14.75 -23.54 -6.57
CA ALA A 70 -15.89 -23.01 -7.34
C ALA A 70 -15.74 -23.09 -8.87
N ARG A 71 -14.51 -23.25 -9.36
CA ARG A 71 -14.16 -23.26 -10.80
C ARG A 71 -13.48 -24.56 -11.27
N ALA A 72 -13.30 -25.52 -10.37
CA ALA A 72 -12.71 -26.81 -10.74
C ALA A 72 -13.70 -27.63 -11.60
N VAL A 73 -13.16 -28.31 -12.59
CA VAL A 73 -13.93 -29.27 -13.38
C VAL A 73 -14.09 -30.59 -12.61
N HIS A 74 -15.18 -31.29 -12.84
CA HIS A 74 -15.37 -32.63 -12.30
C HIS A 74 -14.36 -33.62 -12.86
N THR A 75 -13.87 -34.53 -12.02
CA THR A 75 -12.89 -35.57 -12.45
C THR A 75 -13.42 -36.44 -13.59
N ALA A 76 -14.74 -36.59 -13.72
CA ALA A 76 -15.35 -37.26 -14.87
C ALA A 76 -15.07 -36.58 -16.23
N GLN A 77 -14.68 -35.31 -16.24
CA GLN A 77 -14.29 -34.56 -17.45
C GLN A 77 -12.80 -34.71 -17.79
N ILE A 78 -12.01 -35.26 -16.87
CA ILE A 78 -10.56 -35.48 -17.07
C ILE A 78 -10.38 -36.79 -17.83
N ARG A 79 -9.66 -36.74 -18.94
CA ARG A 79 -9.41 -37.90 -19.82
C ARG A 79 -7.90 -38.16 -19.88
N HIS A 80 -7.52 -39.43 -19.82
CA HIS A 80 -6.15 -39.82 -20.03
C HIS A 80 -5.86 -39.98 -21.54
N GLN A 81 -4.73 -39.45 -21.97
CA GLN A 81 -4.13 -39.63 -23.29
C GLN A 81 -2.68 -40.05 -23.11
N ALA A 82 -2.00 -40.47 -24.21
CA ALA A 82 -0.62 -40.92 -24.14
C ALA A 82 0.34 -39.90 -23.49
N GLY A 83 0.07 -38.60 -23.64
CA GLY A 83 0.85 -37.50 -23.11
C GLY A 83 0.44 -37.02 -21.70
N GLY A 84 -0.59 -37.62 -21.09
CA GLY A 84 -1.03 -37.23 -19.74
C GLY A 84 -2.55 -37.06 -19.62
N TYR A 85 -3.01 -36.42 -18.53
CA TYR A 85 -4.43 -36.10 -18.34
C TYR A 85 -4.78 -34.75 -18.96
N VAL A 86 -5.93 -34.69 -19.63
CA VAL A 86 -6.41 -33.53 -20.37
C VAL A 86 -7.86 -33.20 -20.06
N ILE A 87 -8.21 -31.93 -20.23
CA ILE A 87 -9.58 -31.40 -20.32
C ILE A 87 -9.70 -30.53 -21.55
N THR A 88 -10.91 -30.32 -22.04
CA THR A 88 -11.21 -29.46 -23.21
C THR A 88 -12.05 -28.24 -22.85
N GLU A 89 -12.65 -28.26 -21.67
CA GLU A 89 -13.47 -27.17 -21.19
C GLU A 89 -12.77 -26.45 -20.05
N PRO A 90 -12.69 -25.11 -20.05
CA PRO A 90 -12.19 -24.35 -18.92
C PRO A 90 -13.15 -24.49 -17.74
N GLY A 91 -12.64 -24.33 -16.53
CA GLY A 91 -13.47 -24.22 -15.35
C GLY A 91 -14.42 -23.03 -15.48
N VAL A 92 -15.66 -23.21 -14.99
CA VAL A 92 -16.66 -22.14 -15.04
C VAL A 92 -16.27 -21.03 -14.07
N ASP A 93 -16.13 -19.82 -14.57
CA ASP A 93 -15.96 -18.62 -13.77
C ASP A 93 -17.30 -17.90 -13.64
N PRO A 94 -17.96 -17.98 -12.48
CA PRO A 94 -19.23 -17.29 -12.27
C PRO A 94 -19.11 -15.77 -12.34
N ASN A 95 -17.87 -15.26 -12.30
CA ASN A 95 -17.56 -13.84 -12.33
C ASN A 95 -16.60 -13.51 -13.49
N ALA A 96 -16.91 -14.04 -14.66
CA ALA A 96 -16.13 -13.82 -15.87
C ALA A 96 -15.79 -12.33 -16.05
N GLY A 97 -14.51 -12.02 -16.19
CA GLY A 97 -14.00 -10.65 -16.29
C GLY A 97 -13.56 -10.02 -14.97
N THR A 98 -13.69 -10.71 -13.84
CA THR A 98 -13.14 -10.29 -12.55
C THR A 98 -11.95 -11.17 -12.16
N ASP A 99 -11.03 -10.60 -11.38
CA ASP A 99 -9.86 -11.34 -10.89
C ASP A 99 -10.28 -12.19 -9.68
N HIS A 100 -10.73 -13.42 -9.93
CA HIS A 100 -11.07 -14.37 -8.89
C HIS A 100 -9.93 -15.33 -8.59
N TYR A 101 -9.80 -15.67 -7.32
CA TYR A 101 -8.72 -16.47 -6.76
C TYR A 101 -9.22 -17.81 -6.23
N ASN A 102 -10.01 -18.48 -7.05
CA ASN A 102 -10.42 -19.85 -6.78
C ASN A 102 -9.62 -20.80 -7.66
N ASN A 103 -9.42 -22.01 -7.18
CA ASN A 103 -8.89 -23.08 -8.00
C ASN A 103 -9.83 -23.31 -9.19
N PHE A 104 -9.28 -23.58 -10.38
CA PHE A 104 -10.05 -23.75 -11.60
C PHE A 104 -9.41 -24.76 -12.54
N GLY A 105 -10.16 -25.19 -13.54
CA GLY A 105 -9.73 -26.24 -14.43
C GLY A 105 -9.62 -27.60 -13.74
N MET A 106 -8.68 -28.47 -14.18
CA MET A 106 -8.34 -29.66 -13.43
C MET A 106 -7.40 -29.29 -12.29
N VAL A 107 -7.68 -29.79 -11.11
CA VAL A 107 -6.93 -29.48 -9.89
C VAL A 107 -6.25 -30.75 -9.39
N PHE A 108 -4.92 -30.79 -9.46
CA PHE A 108 -4.14 -31.85 -8.86
C PHE A 108 -3.59 -31.38 -7.51
N ARG A 109 -4.02 -32.04 -6.44
CA ARG A 109 -3.62 -31.73 -5.07
C ARG A 109 -2.51 -32.64 -4.62
N VAL A 110 -1.52 -32.04 -3.95
CA VAL A 110 -0.39 -32.75 -3.34
C VAL A 110 -0.29 -32.36 -1.87
N LYS A 111 -0.20 -33.36 -0.99
CA LYS A 111 0.12 -33.12 0.42
C LYS A 111 1.53 -32.54 0.52
N ALA A 112 1.65 -31.36 1.10
CA ALA A 112 2.90 -30.65 1.25
C ALA A 112 2.87 -29.83 2.54
N ALA A 113 3.89 -29.95 3.37
CA ALA A 113 4.01 -29.16 4.59
C ALA A 113 4.17 -27.66 4.26
N PRO A 114 3.86 -26.76 5.20
CA PRO A 114 4.23 -25.36 5.08
C PRO A 114 5.74 -25.21 4.80
N GLY A 115 6.07 -24.40 3.78
CA GLY A 115 7.46 -24.23 3.32
C GLY A 115 7.52 -23.71 1.89
N ALA A 116 8.71 -23.46 1.39
CA ALA A 116 8.90 -23.07 0.01
C ALA A 116 9.24 -24.27 -0.89
N TYR A 117 8.76 -24.21 -2.12
CA TYR A 117 8.94 -25.26 -3.13
C TYR A 117 9.27 -24.64 -4.48
N ALA A 118 10.21 -25.25 -5.19
CA ALA A 118 10.33 -25.10 -6.62
C ALA A 118 9.35 -26.10 -7.28
N ILE A 119 8.41 -25.60 -8.03
CA ILE A 119 7.37 -26.36 -8.71
C ILE A 119 7.64 -26.28 -10.20
N ARG A 120 7.77 -27.46 -10.84
CA ARG A 120 7.76 -27.57 -12.30
C ARG A 120 6.52 -28.32 -12.73
N VAL A 121 5.79 -27.74 -13.67
CA VAL A 121 4.62 -28.35 -14.30
C VAL A 121 4.88 -28.42 -15.79
N ARG A 122 4.80 -29.62 -16.36
CA ARG A 122 4.80 -29.80 -17.82
C ARG A 122 3.38 -30.02 -18.29
N THR A 123 2.91 -29.16 -19.18
CA THR A 123 1.57 -29.26 -19.78
C THR A 123 1.58 -30.17 -21.01
N THR A 124 0.41 -30.70 -21.38
CA THR A 124 0.24 -31.50 -22.61
C THR A 124 0.20 -30.62 -23.86
N SER A 125 -0.18 -29.35 -23.73
CA SER A 125 -0.23 -28.32 -24.77
C SER A 125 0.72 -27.17 -24.45
N ASP A 126 1.01 -26.36 -25.45
CA ASP A 126 1.87 -25.19 -25.28
C ASP A 126 1.20 -24.11 -24.42
N ALA A 127 2.00 -23.21 -23.86
CA ALA A 127 1.53 -22.10 -23.04
C ALA A 127 0.57 -21.12 -23.75
N ALA A 128 0.52 -21.18 -25.09
CA ALA A 128 -0.47 -20.46 -25.87
C ALA A 128 -1.90 -20.93 -25.58
N ASP A 129 -2.08 -22.19 -25.24
CA ASP A 129 -3.39 -22.84 -25.08
C ASP A 129 -3.73 -23.23 -23.64
N ALA A 130 -2.75 -23.22 -22.73
CA ALA A 130 -2.92 -23.59 -21.34
C ALA A 130 -2.73 -22.41 -20.38
N VAL A 131 -3.35 -22.50 -19.22
CA VAL A 131 -3.09 -21.64 -18.05
C VAL A 131 -2.77 -22.56 -16.87
N VAL A 132 -1.69 -22.25 -16.15
CA VAL A 132 -1.31 -22.92 -14.93
C VAL A 132 -1.40 -21.93 -13.77
N SER A 133 -1.95 -22.35 -12.63
CA SER A 133 -1.96 -21.58 -11.39
C SER A 133 -1.63 -22.48 -10.22
N ILE A 134 -1.17 -21.89 -9.12
CA ILE A 134 -0.78 -22.63 -7.91
C ILE A 134 -1.61 -22.13 -6.74
N SER A 135 -2.39 -23.03 -6.11
CA SER A 135 -3.16 -22.77 -4.89
C SER A 135 -4.00 -21.48 -4.94
N GLY A 136 -4.63 -21.22 -6.08
CA GLY A 136 -5.46 -20.04 -6.30
C GLY A 136 -4.69 -18.74 -6.58
N MET A 137 -3.37 -18.80 -6.75
CA MET A 137 -2.59 -17.63 -7.18
C MET A 137 -2.64 -17.49 -8.70
N GLN A 138 -2.87 -16.27 -9.19
CA GLN A 138 -2.98 -16.01 -10.64
C GLN A 138 -1.63 -15.76 -11.31
N THR A 139 -0.65 -16.57 -11.00
CA THR A 139 0.74 -16.37 -11.39
C THR A 139 0.98 -16.36 -12.90
N SER A 140 0.27 -17.22 -13.63
CA SER A 140 0.39 -17.30 -15.09
C SER A 140 -0.41 -16.22 -15.84
N ARG A 141 -1.30 -15.52 -15.13
CA ARG A 141 -2.14 -14.45 -15.69
C ARG A 141 -1.56 -13.07 -15.48
N LEU A 142 -0.61 -12.93 -14.56
CA LEU A 142 0.07 -11.68 -14.28
C LEU A 142 1.15 -11.44 -15.32
N THR A 143 0.87 -10.57 -16.27
CA THR A 143 1.77 -10.27 -17.40
C THR A 143 2.71 -9.09 -17.12
N ALA A 144 2.43 -8.30 -16.08
CA ALA A 144 3.20 -7.12 -15.72
C ALA A 144 3.68 -7.19 -14.26
N PRO A 145 4.75 -6.50 -13.93
CA PRO A 145 5.17 -6.32 -12.54
C PRO A 145 4.04 -5.67 -11.74
N VAL A 146 3.74 -6.22 -10.56
CA VAL A 146 2.62 -5.77 -9.74
C VAL A 146 3.04 -4.94 -8.54
N PHE A 147 4.35 -4.85 -8.29
CA PHE A 147 4.87 -4.23 -7.08
C PHE A 147 5.65 -2.97 -7.38
N TRP A 148 5.23 -1.90 -6.75
CA TRP A 148 5.88 -0.60 -6.77
C TRP A 148 6.01 -0.07 -5.35
N ASP A 149 7.13 0.53 -5.07
CA ASP A 149 7.35 1.36 -3.90
C ASP A 149 7.79 2.78 -4.34
N ALA A 150 8.05 3.65 -3.38
CA ALA A 150 8.53 5.01 -3.66
C ALA A 150 9.93 5.04 -4.30
N ALA A 151 10.71 3.98 -4.14
CA ALA A 151 12.04 3.80 -4.73
C ALA A 151 12.00 3.14 -6.11
N GLY A 152 10.86 2.56 -6.51
CA GLY A 152 10.69 1.90 -7.80
C GLY A 152 10.02 0.54 -7.71
N LEU A 153 10.37 -0.32 -8.66
CA LEU A 153 9.80 -1.65 -8.77
C LEU A 153 10.46 -2.61 -7.78
N MET A 154 9.66 -3.26 -6.96
CA MET A 154 10.12 -4.37 -6.13
C MET A 154 10.35 -5.62 -7.00
N PRO A 155 11.38 -6.44 -6.71
CA PRO A 155 11.63 -7.66 -7.46
C PRO A 155 10.41 -8.59 -7.44
N ASN A 156 9.85 -8.90 -8.60
CA ASN A 156 8.75 -9.84 -8.71
C ASN A 156 9.29 -11.28 -8.84
N GLN A 157 9.42 -11.98 -7.73
CA GLN A 157 9.86 -13.38 -7.68
C GLN A 157 8.69 -14.36 -7.88
N THR A 158 7.47 -13.86 -7.83
CA THR A 158 6.24 -14.65 -7.99
C THR A 158 5.94 -14.98 -9.45
N ARG A 159 6.63 -14.32 -10.38
CA ARG A 159 6.39 -14.54 -11.81
C ARG A 159 6.73 -15.97 -12.20
N MET A 160 5.77 -16.65 -12.82
CA MET A 160 5.97 -17.96 -13.39
C MET A 160 6.81 -17.83 -14.67
N ALA A 161 7.90 -18.61 -14.74
CA ALA A 161 8.68 -18.75 -15.96
C ALA A 161 8.09 -19.85 -16.82
N VAL A 162 7.98 -19.60 -18.13
CA VAL A 162 7.39 -20.53 -19.09
C VAL A 162 8.33 -20.70 -20.27
N GLU A 163 8.70 -21.94 -20.56
CA GLU A 163 9.48 -22.33 -21.73
C GLU A 163 8.79 -23.49 -22.43
N GLY A 164 8.18 -23.21 -23.58
CA GLY A 164 7.38 -24.19 -24.32
C GLY A 164 6.20 -24.72 -23.49
N ARG A 165 6.33 -25.95 -23.00
CA ARG A 165 5.33 -26.63 -22.16
C ARG A 165 5.75 -26.70 -20.67
N ASP A 166 6.94 -26.27 -20.33
CA ASP A 166 7.46 -26.29 -18.97
C ASP A 166 7.17 -24.97 -18.28
N TRP A 167 6.47 -25.07 -17.15
CA TRP A 167 6.12 -23.97 -16.26
C TRP A 167 6.92 -24.14 -14.98
N THR A 168 7.69 -23.15 -14.59
CA THR A 168 8.48 -23.17 -13.36
C THR A 168 8.07 -22.04 -12.43
N TYR A 169 7.92 -22.37 -11.16
CA TYR A 169 7.44 -21.44 -10.16
C TYR A 169 8.07 -21.70 -8.79
N ARG A 170 8.35 -20.64 -8.05
CA ARG A 170 8.79 -20.70 -6.65
C ARG A 170 7.65 -20.28 -5.75
N TYR A 171 7.10 -21.23 -5.01
CA TYR A 171 5.91 -21.04 -4.20
C TYR A 171 6.19 -21.25 -2.71
N VAL A 172 5.67 -20.36 -1.85
CA VAL A 172 5.71 -20.52 -0.39
C VAL A 172 4.34 -20.96 0.08
N ASN A 173 4.25 -22.21 0.50
CA ASN A 173 3.04 -22.84 0.99
C ASN A 173 2.84 -22.55 2.49
N GLY A 174 1.63 -22.15 2.89
CA GLY A 174 1.20 -22.06 4.28
C GLY A 174 0.22 -23.19 4.69
N ARG A 175 -0.30 -23.94 3.73
CA ARG A 175 -1.27 -25.02 3.95
C ARG A 175 -0.59 -26.36 4.11
N GLU A 176 -1.37 -27.41 4.36
CA GLU A 176 -0.90 -28.80 4.39
C GLU A 176 -0.93 -29.48 3.00
N PHE A 177 -1.28 -28.72 1.96
CA PHE A 177 -1.31 -29.19 0.58
C PHE A 177 -1.01 -28.05 -0.39
N ILE A 178 -0.63 -28.43 -1.59
CA ILE A 178 -0.48 -27.53 -2.74
C ILE A 178 -1.44 -28.02 -3.83
N ASP A 179 -2.22 -27.11 -4.39
CA ASP A 179 -3.06 -27.35 -5.55
C ASP A 179 -2.36 -26.81 -6.80
N ILE A 180 -2.28 -27.65 -7.82
CA ILE A 180 -1.80 -27.28 -9.15
C ILE A 180 -3.02 -27.29 -10.06
N GLU A 181 -3.34 -26.12 -10.60
CA GLU A 181 -4.51 -25.91 -11.43
C GLU A 181 -4.09 -25.75 -12.90
N ILE A 182 -4.70 -26.54 -13.77
CA ILE A 182 -4.47 -26.46 -15.23
C ILE A 182 -5.82 -26.30 -15.93
N GLU A 183 -5.91 -25.31 -16.79
CA GLU A 183 -7.09 -25.10 -17.62
C GLU A 183 -6.73 -24.74 -19.06
N PRO A 184 -7.59 -25.06 -20.05
CA PRO A 184 -7.48 -24.51 -21.40
C PRO A 184 -7.84 -23.01 -21.38
N LYS A 185 -7.17 -22.23 -22.21
CA LYS A 185 -7.49 -20.78 -22.34
C LYS A 185 -8.85 -20.51 -22.98
N ARG A 186 -9.37 -21.48 -23.72
CA ARG A 186 -10.67 -21.41 -24.42
C ARG A 186 -11.30 -22.79 -24.54
N ALA A 187 -12.61 -22.85 -24.59
CA ALA A 187 -13.35 -24.10 -24.78
C ALA A 187 -12.96 -24.78 -26.09
N GLY A 188 -12.96 -26.12 -26.08
CA GLY A 188 -12.62 -26.96 -27.23
C GLY A 188 -11.13 -27.14 -27.48
N VAL A 189 -10.25 -26.41 -26.78
CA VAL A 189 -8.81 -26.61 -26.88
C VAL A 189 -8.36 -27.49 -25.71
N ALA A 190 -7.68 -28.61 -26.06
CA ALA A 190 -7.19 -29.50 -25.03
C ALA A 190 -6.01 -28.91 -24.29
N ALA A 191 -6.10 -28.87 -22.96
CA ALA A 191 -4.99 -28.55 -22.06
C ALA A 191 -4.93 -29.59 -20.94
N GLY A 192 -3.71 -29.90 -20.48
CA GLY A 192 -3.56 -30.89 -19.45
C GLY A 192 -2.17 -30.96 -18.86
N VAL A 193 -1.92 -31.99 -18.08
CA VAL A 193 -0.68 -32.20 -17.33
C VAL A 193 0.01 -33.48 -17.75
N SER A 194 1.30 -33.37 -18.07
CA SER A 194 2.18 -34.52 -18.36
C SER A 194 3.05 -34.86 -17.15
N GLU A 195 3.51 -33.85 -16.41
CA GLU A 195 4.47 -34.06 -15.31
C GLU A 195 4.35 -32.93 -14.28
N ILE A 196 4.49 -33.28 -13.00
CA ILE A 196 4.61 -32.31 -11.89
C ILE A 196 5.79 -32.71 -11.02
N VAL A 197 6.68 -31.75 -10.74
CA VAL A 197 7.81 -31.94 -9.83
C VAL A 197 7.77 -30.84 -8.77
N LEU A 198 7.81 -31.25 -7.49
CA LEU A 198 7.92 -30.36 -6.35
C LEU A 198 9.27 -30.62 -5.64
N THR A 199 10.10 -29.59 -5.54
CA THR A 199 11.38 -29.68 -4.84
C THR A 199 11.38 -28.66 -3.69
N PRO A 200 11.57 -29.10 -2.43
CA PRO A 200 11.62 -28.18 -1.30
C PRO A 200 12.77 -27.17 -1.42
N ILE A 201 12.49 -25.91 -1.06
CA ILE A 201 13.49 -24.84 -0.96
C ILE A 201 13.70 -24.53 0.52
N PRO A 202 14.91 -24.74 1.07
CA PRO A 202 15.17 -24.45 2.47
C PRO A 202 14.99 -22.96 2.80
N PRO A 203 14.71 -22.61 4.07
CA PRO A 203 14.75 -21.23 4.53
C PRO A 203 16.09 -20.58 4.23
N GLN A 204 16.07 -19.37 3.70
CA GLN A 204 17.28 -18.65 3.36
C GLN A 204 17.99 -18.19 4.64
N GLN A 205 19.26 -18.57 4.81
CA GLN A 205 20.11 -18.01 5.86
C GLN A 205 20.57 -16.62 5.44
N ARG A 206 20.62 -15.69 6.39
CA ARG A 206 21.11 -14.34 6.11
C ARG A 206 22.61 -14.39 5.85
N PRO A 207 23.10 -13.79 4.73
CA PRO A 207 24.53 -13.62 4.52
C PRO A 207 25.16 -12.79 5.64
N ALA A 208 26.35 -13.14 6.09
CA ALA A 208 27.01 -12.52 7.25
C ALA A 208 27.16 -10.99 7.14
N ALA A 209 27.34 -10.46 5.93
CA ALA A 209 27.48 -9.02 5.66
C ALA A 209 26.12 -8.29 5.45
N SER A 210 25.00 -9.01 5.52
CA SER A 210 23.68 -8.43 5.26
C SER A 210 22.99 -8.00 6.56
N LEU A 211 22.33 -6.83 6.53
CA LEU A 211 21.49 -6.37 7.62
C LEU A 211 20.20 -7.19 7.72
N PRO A 212 19.64 -7.36 8.94
CA PRO A 212 18.30 -7.87 9.11
C PRO A 212 17.28 -6.99 8.39
N ALA A 213 16.12 -7.57 8.07
CA ALA A 213 15.04 -6.84 7.42
C ALA A 213 13.75 -6.86 8.24
N ILE A 214 13.02 -5.75 8.17
CA ILE A 214 11.62 -5.63 8.56
C ILE A 214 10.84 -5.42 7.28
N PHE A 215 10.02 -6.39 6.93
CA PHE A 215 9.11 -6.29 5.81
C PHE A 215 7.76 -5.78 6.28
N THR A 216 7.18 -4.86 5.55
CA THR A 216 5.82 -4.38 5.78
C THR A 216 4.92 -4.81 4.62
N LEU A 217 3.75 -5.36 4.93
CA LEU A 217 2.78 -5.84 3.97
C LEU A 217 1.38 -5.38 4.36
N GLY A 218 0.75 -4.59 3.50
CA GLY A 218 -0.57 -4.03 3.76
C GLY A 218 -1.23 -3.43 2.53
N ASP A 219 -2.24 -2.62 2.79
CA ASP A 219 -3.04 -1.95 1.77
C ASP A 219 -2.57 -0.51 1.46
N SER A 220 -3.47 0.30 0.89
CA SER A 220 -3.21 1.71 0.55
C SER A 220 -2.78 2.56 1.74
N THR A 221 -3.18 2.21 2.95
CA THR A 221 -2.85 2.96 4.17
C THR A 221 -1.42 2.72 4.65
N MET A 222 -0.75 1.75 4.04
CA MET A 222 0.63 1.36 4.33
C MET A 222 1.58 1.55 3.14
N LYS A 223 1.01 1.66 1.93
CA LYS A 223 1.74 1.75 0.66
C LYS A 223 2.71 2.94 0.63
N SER A 224 3.84 2.77 -0.07
CA SER A 224 4.68 3.87 -0.52
C SER A 224 4.12 4.46 -1.81
N TYR A 225 3.86 5.75 -1.81
CA TYR A 225 3.27 6.48 -2.94
C TYR A 225 4.34 7.23 -3.74
N THR A 226 4.10 7.39 -5.02
CA THR A 226 4.95 8.17 -5.92
C THR A 226 4.55 9.65 -5.91
N PHE A 227 5.38 10.53 -6.46
CA PHE A 227 5.10 11.97 -6.46
C PHE A 227 3.84 12.36 -7.22
N ASP A 228 3.52 11.62 -8.27
CA ASP A 228 2.29 11.80 -9.04
C ASP A 228 1.02 11.39 -8.29
N GLU A 229 1.16 10.74 -7.14
CA GLU A 229 0.08 10.40 -6.22
C GLU A 229 0.05 11.34 -4.99
N ALA A 230 0.99 12.28 -4.90
CA ALA A 230 1.04 13.25 -3.78
C ALA A 230 -0.26 14.07 -3.68
N PRO A 231 -0.68 14.46 -2.48
CA PRO A 231 -0.02 14.32 -1.18
C PRO A 231 -0.35 13.01 -0.44
N MET A 232 -0.92 12.01 -1.12
CA MET A 232 -1.27 10.73 -0.50
C MET A 232 -0.03 10.01 0.01
N SER A 233 -0.13 9.43 1.20
CA SER A 233 0.96 8.71 1.85
C SER A 233 0.41 7.57 2.69
N GLY A 234 1.11 6.43 2.70
CA GLY A 234 0.86 5.39 3.68
C GLY A 234 1.88 5.46 4.83
N TRP A 235 1.53 5.00 6.02
CA TRP A 235 2.47 5.07 7.14
C TRP A 235 3.74 4.23 6.92
N GLY A 236 3.66 3.17 6.11
CA GLY A 236 4.82 2.37 5.71
C GLY A 236 5.83 3.14 4.85
N GLN A 237 5.41 4.23 4.20
CA GLN A 237 6.28 5.10 3.39
C GLN A 237 7.30 5.86 4.22
N VAL A 238 6.96 6.19 5.46
CA VAL A 238 7.80 6.97 6.37
C VAL A 238 8.33 6.15 7.54
N PHE A 239 8.03 4.86 7.57
CA PHE A 239 8.33 3.97 8.69
C PHE A 239 9.83 3.69 8.83
N ASP A 240 10.53 3.57 7.72
CA ASP A 240 11.99 3.39 7.66
C ASP A 240 12.77 4.50 8.35
N GLN A 241 12.25 5.74 8.31
CA GLN A 241 12.86 6.92 8.93
C GLN A 241 12.97 6.82 10.46
N LEU A 242 12.22 5.90 11.08
CA LEU A 242 12.26 5.67 12.52
C LEU A 242 13.38 4.72 12.95
N PHE A 243 13.99 4.03 12.02
CA PHE A 243 14.99 3.00 12.26
C PHE A 243 16.41 3.50 12.01
N ASP A 244 17.37 2.75 12.54
CA ASP A 244 18.78 2.96 12.27
C ASP A 244 19.16 2.25 10.95
N PRO A 245 19.49 2.97 9.87
CA PRO A 245 19.76 2.38 8.56
C PRO A 245 21.02 1.50 8.53
N ASP A 246 21.93 1.67 9.51
CA ASP A 246 23.13 0.84 9.65
C ASP A 246 22.86 -0.47 10.38
N ARG A 247 21.64 -0.66 10.93
CA ARG A 247 21.26 -1.83 11.72
C ARG A 247 20.17 -2.67 11.11
N VAL A 248 19.26 -2.07 10.32
CA VAL A 248 18.13 -2.78 9.73
C VAL A 248 17.68 -2.13 8.43
N ARG A 249 17.18 -2.94 7.51
CA ARG A 249 16.46 -2.48 6.32
C ARG A 249 14.96 -2.59 6.55
N VAL A 250 14.21 -1.57 6.21
CA VAL A 250 12.74 -1.61 6.19
C VAL A 250 12.28 -1.64 4.74
N LEU A 251 11.53 -2.68 4.37
CA LEU A 251 11.12 -2.96 2.99
C LEU A 251 9.61 -3.04 2.89
N ASN A 252 9.01 -2.12 2.14
CA ASN A 252 7.56 -1.99 2.05
C ASN A 252 6.99 -2.70 0.81
N TYR A 253 6.28 -3.83 1.03
CA TYR A 253 5.60 -4.64 0.02
C TYR A 253 4.11 -4.32 -0.11
N SER A 254 3.64 -3.27 0.54
CA SER A 254 2.21 -2.89 0.57
C SER A 254 1.73 -2.32 -0.76
N MET A 255 0.44 -2.54 -1.07
CA MET A 255 -0.19 -2.00 -2.28
C MET A 255 -1.64 -1.61 -2.03
N GLY A 256 -2.06 -0.51 -2.66
CA GLY A 256 -3.42 0.00 -2.55
C GLY A 256 -4.49 -1.01 -3.00
N GLY A 257 -5.62 -1.04 -2.30
CA GLY A 257 -6.77 -1.88 -2.62
C GLY A 257 -6.66 -3.35 -2.20
N ARG A 258 -5.59 -3.74 -1.49
CA ARG A 258 -5.35 -5.15 -1.13
C ARG A 258 -5.94 -5.51 0.22
N SER A 259 -6.31 -6.78 0.34
CA SER A 259 -6.75 -7.49 1.54
C SER A 259 -5.83 -8.69 1.77
N PHE A 260 -6.00 -9.45 2.83
CA PHE A 260 -5.28 -10.72 3.01
C PHE A 260 -5.43 -11.63 1.78
N ARG A 261 -6.67 -11.78 1.30
CA ARG A 261 -6.99 -12.61 0.15
C ARG A 261 -6.30 -12.13 -1.12
N SER A 262 -6.47 -10.86 -1.48
CA SER A 262 -5.99 -10.34 -2.76
C SER A 262 -4.47 -10.15 -2.80
N ALA A 263 -3.84 -9.79 -1.68
CA ALA A 263 -2.37 -9.72 -1.60
C ALA A 263 -1.72 -11.11 -1.74
N TYR A 264 -2.36 -12.15 -1.17
CA TYR A 264 -1.93 -13.54 -1.39
C TYR A 264 -2.04 -13.91 -2.87
N ALA A 265 -3.17 -13.66 -3.47
CA ALA A 265 -3.45 -14.07 -4.85
C ALA A 265 -2.54 -13.38 -5.89
N GLU A 266 -2.09 -12.15 -5.61
CA GLU A 266 -1.06 -11.48 -6.41
C GLU A 266 0.36 -12.00 -6.16
N GLY A 267 0.55 -12.86 -5.16
CA GLY A 267 1.86 -13.36 -4.79
C GLY A 267 2.70 -12.40 -3.95
N ARG A 268 2.14 -11.34 -3.35
CA ARG A 268 2.90 -10.38 -2.55
C ARG A 268 3.51 -11.00 -1.30
N LEU A 269 2.75 -11.85 -0.61
CA LEU A 269 3.27 -12.64 0.50
C LEU A 269 4.38 -13.56 0.01
N ASN A 270 4.18 -14.23 -1.12
CA ASN A 270 5.13 -15.16 -1.72
C ASN A 270 6.48 -14.48 -2.03
N ASP A 271 6.44 -13.31 -2.71
CA ASP A 271 7.64 -12.54 -3.05
C ASP A 271 8.40 -12.09 -1.80
N LEU A 272 7.69 -11.56 -0.82
CA LEU A 272 8.27 -11.15 0.45
C LEU A 272 8.98 -12.31 1.14
N LEU A 273 8.32 -13.47 1.24
CA LEU A 273 8.87 -14.65 1.93
C LEU A 273 10.03 -15.32 1.18
N LEU A 274 10.10 -15.17 -0.14
CA LEU A 274 11.26 -15.62 -0.94
C LEU A 274 12.43 -14.63 -0.85
N ALA A 275 12.17 -13.36 -0.62
CA ALA A 275 13.21 -12.34 -0.43
C ALA A 275 13.79 -12.33 0.99
N GLY A 276 13.01 -12.79 1.99
CA GLY A 276 13.39 -12.75 3.39
C GLY A 276 14.31 -13.88 3.83
N SER A 277 15.01 -13.65 4.92
CA SER A 277 15.92 -14.59 5.58
C SER A 277 15.40 -15.01 6.95
N VAL A 278 15.94 -16.11 7.49
CA VAL A 278 15.64 -16.56 8.86
C VAL A 278 15.90 -15.43 9.86
N GLY A 279 14.92 -15.16 10.72
CA GLY A 279 14.96 -14.14 11.76
C GLY A 279 14.47 -12.76 11.31
N ASP A 280 14.20 -12.54 10.02
CA ASP A 280 13.56 -11.30 9.55
C ASP A 280 12.14 -11.18 10.08
N ILE A 281 11.62 -9.95 10.11
CA ILE A 281 10.32 -9.63 10.68
C ILE A 281 9.35 -9.27 9.56
N VAL A 282 8.10 -9.74 9.67
CA VAL A 282 7.01 -9.43 8.74
C VAL A 282 5.89 -8.73 9.49
N MET A 283 5.71 -7.44 9.25
CA MET A 283 4.62 -6.64 9.82
C MET A 283 3.46 -6.58 8.83
N ILE A 284 2.26 -6.95 9.29
CA ILE A 284 1.10 -7.10 8.39
C ILE A 284 -0.08 -6.28 8.90
N GLN A 285 -0.68 -5.47 8.00
CA GLN A 285 -1.90 -4.72 8.24
C GLN A 285 -2.87 -4.83 7.06
N PHE A 286 -4.01 -5.47 7.26
CA PHE A 286 -5.15 -5.45 6.35
C PHE A 286 -6.44 -5.27 7.14
N GLY A 287 -7.54 -4.93 6.44
CA GLY A 287 -8.86 -4.77 7.02
C GLY A 287 -9.77 -3.84 6.22
N HIS A 288 -9.25 -2.70 5.76
CA HIS A 288 -10.06 -1.70 5.04
C HIS A 288 -10.69 -2.25 3.76
N ASN A 289 -9.96 -3.08 3.01
CA ASN A 289 -10.47 -3.69 1.79
C ASN A 289 -11.17 -5.03 2.06
N ASP A 290 -10.85 -5.71 3.16
CA ASP A 290 -11.56 -6.91 3.61
C ASP A 290 -13.02 -6.60 3.95
N GLU A 291 -13.35 -5.36 4.37
CA GLU A 291 -14.72 -4.90 4.57
C GLU A 291 -15.56 -4.82 3.30
N SER A 292 -14.94 -4.82 2.12
CA SER A 292 -15.69 -4.73 0.86
C SER A 292 -16.66 -5.91 0.74
N THR A 293 -17.92 -5.59 0.45
CA THR A 293 -18.95 -6.58 0.09
C THR A 293 -19.00 -6.82 -1.42
N ASP A 294 -18.24 -6.06 -2.18
CA ASP A 294 -18.16 -6.16 -3.63
C ASP A 294 -17.09 -7.20 -4.02
N GLU A 295 -17.50 -8.43 -4.19
CA GLU A 295 -16.63 -9.53 -4.61
C GLU A 295 -16.23 -9.45 -6.07
N THR A 296 -16.90 -8.59 -6.85
CA THR A 296 -16.62 -8.43 -8.28
C THR A 296 -15.50 -7.45 -8.56
N ARG A 297 -15.02 -6.71 -7.54
CA ARG A 297 -13.91 -5.81 -7.72
C ARG A 297 -12.62 -6.56 -8.01
N ARG A 298 -11.76 -5.86 -8.74
CA ARG A 298 -10.43 -6.36 -9.07
C ARG A 298 -9.75 -6.99 -7.85
N PHE A 299 -9.20 -8.18 -8.05
CA PHE A 299 -8.51 -9.01 -7.06
C PHE A 299 -9.41 -9.54 -5.92
N GLY A 300 -10.72 -9.59 -6.10
CA GLY A 300 -11.63 -10.25 -5.15
C GLY A 300 -11.36 -9.86 -3.70
N ARG A 301 -11.30 -8.57 -3.41
CA ARG A 301 -10.70 -8.05 -2.17
C ARG A 301 -11.56 -8.21 -0.92
N GLY A 302 -12.86 -8.44 -1.04
CA GLY A 302 -13.73 -8.63 0.11
C GLY A 302 -13.52 -9.97 0.80
N SER A 303 -13.66 -10.02 2.11
CA SER A 303 -13.55 -11.24 2.93
C SER A 303 -14.66 -11.30 3.96
N THR A 304 -15.12 -12.51 4.27
CA THR A 304 -15.87 -12.73 5.52
C THR A 304 -14.90 -12.77 6.70
N GLU A 305 -15.38 -12.61 7.91
CA GLU A 305 -14.58 -12.75 9.13
C GLU A 305 -13.94 -14.15 9.24
N ALA A 306 -14.67 -15.19 8.79
CA ALA A 306 -14.15 -16.56 8.74
C ALA A 306 -13.01 -16.69 7.73
N MET A 307 -13.14 -16.13 6.52
CA MET A 307 -12.09 -16.13 5.51
C MET A 307 -10.86 -15.36 5.97
N TYR A 308 -11.05 -14.20 6.61
CA TYR A 308 -9.98 -13.40 7.17
C TYR A 308 -9.16 -14.20 8.20
N ALA A 309 -9.86 -14.86 9.13
CA ALA A 309 -9.23 -15.72 10.12
C ALA A 309 -8.53 -16.93 9.50
N GLU A 310 -9.13 -17.55 8.48
CA GLU A 310 -8.57 -18.69 7.75
C GLU A 310 -7.28 -18.31 7.03
N PHE A 311 -7.24 -17.18 6.33
CA PHE A 311 -6.01 -16.71 5.69
C PHE A 311 -4.88 -16.52 6.70
N ILE A 312 -5.18 -15.95 7.87
CA ILE A 312 -4.17 -15.76 8.91
C ILE A 312 -3.68 -17.11 9.45
N ARG A 313 -4.60 -18.02 9.86
CA ARG A 313 -4.26 -19.28 10.52
C ARG A 313 -3.61 -20.30 9.60
N SER A 314 -4.11 -20.40 8.37
CA SER A 314 -3.78 -21.53 7.48
C SER A 314 -2.93 -21.13 6.27
N VAL A 315 -2.69 -19.83 6.04
CA VAL A 315 -1.89 -19.37 4.91
C VAL A 315 -0.72 -18.52 5.37
N TYR A 316 -0.99 -17.35 5.96
CA TYR A 316 0.05 -16.37 6.26
C TYR A 316 0.99 -16.84 7.37
N LEU A 317 0.44 -17.15 8.52
CA LEU A 317 1.25 -17.47 9.69
C LEU A 317 2.10 -18.74 9.52
N PRO A 318 1.56 -19.86 9.01
CA PRO A 318 2.39 -21.04 8.78
C PRO A 318 3.47 -20.80 7.72
N ALA A 319 3.17 -20.07 6.64
CA ALA A 319 4.15 -19.74 5.60
C ALA A 319 5.31 -18.89 6.15
N ILE A 320 5.01 -17.85 6.94
CA ILE A 320 6.01 -16.98 7.57
C ILE A 320 6.90 -17.80 8.50
N ARG A 321 6.30 -18.61 9.38
CA ARG A 321 7.03 -19.44 10.35
C ARG A 321 7.88 -20.52 9.67
N ALA A 322 7.37 -21.13 8.60
CA ALA A 322 8.11 -22.12 7.83
C ALA A 322 9.35 -21.53 7.12
N ARG A 323 9.37 -20.23 6.86
CA ARG A 323 10.56 -19.51 6.38
C ARG A 323 11.49 -19.06 7.50
N GLY A 324 11.17 -19.36 8.77
CA GLY A 324 11.94 -18.92 9.93
C GLY A 324 11.82 -17.42 10.22
N MET A 325 10.84 -16.75 9.63
CA MET A 325 10.57 -15.32 9.84
C MET A 325 9.59 -15.11 11.01
N GLN A 326 9.48 -13.89 11.51
CA GLN A 326 8.70 -13.54 12.70
C GLN A 326 7.54 -12.60 12.33
N PRO A 327 6.30 -13.00 12.55
CA PRO A 327 5.14 -12.17 12.26
C PRO A 327 4.91 -11.11 13.37
N VAL A 328 4.42 -9.94 12.94
CA VAL A 328 3.83 -8.90 13.78
C VAL A 328 2.55 -8.44 13.10
N PHE A 329 1.45 -8.38 13.81
CA PHE A 329 0.23 -7.79 13.28
C PHE A 329 0.11 -6.32 13.67
N VAL A 330 -0.47 -5.52 12.78
CA VAL A 330 -0.86 -4.14 13.05
C VAL A 330 -2.37 -4.03 12.75
N THR A 331 -3.16 -3.59 13.71
CA THR A 331 -4.58 -3.37 13.45
C THR A 331 -4.78 -2.22 12.46
N PRO A 332 -5.71 -2.31 11.49
CA PRO A 332 -6.01 -1.20 10.60
C PRO A 332 -6.54 -0.02 11.41
N MET A 333 -6.00 1.19 11.17
CA MET A 333 -6.46 2.40 11.84
C MET A 333 -7.95 2.66 11.54
N SER A 334 -8.64 3.33 12.46
CA SER A 334 -9.98 3.82 12.22
C SER A 334 -10.01 4.87 11.11
N ARG A 335 -11.04 4.87 10.29
CA ARG A 335 -11.25 5.95 9.31
C ARG A 335 -11.67 7.23 10.01
N VAL A 336 -11.28 8.35 9.44
CA VAL A 336 -11.78 9.66 9.84
C VAL A 336 -13.16 9.85 9.24
N ASN A 337 -14.19 9.93 10.08
CA ASN A 337 -15.55 10.15 9.61
C ASN A 337 -15.81 11.64 9.35
N GLY A 338 -15.91 12.03 8.07
CA GLY A 338 -16.23 13.40 7.67
C GLY A 338 -17.59 13.93 8.12
N ASN A 339 -18.49 13.03 8.54
CA ASN A 339 -19.82 13.40 9.05
C ASN A 339 -19.86 13.54 10.59
N GLN A 340 -18.70 13.43 11.26
CA GLN A 340 -18.60 13.62 12.70
C GLN A 340 -19.16 14.99 13.10
N LYS A 341 -20.12 15.02 14.00
CA LYS A 341 -20.70 16.29 14.48
C LYS A 341 -19.72 16.99 15.45
N PRO A 342 -19.68 18.31 15.45
CA PRO A 342 -18.91 19.05 16.44
C PRO A 342 -19.29 18.65 17.87
N GLY A 343 -18.29 18.39 18.71
CA GLY A 343 -18.48 17.99 20.11
C GLY A 343 -18.78 16.50 20.34
N GLU A 344 -18.98 15.70 19.30
CA GLU A 344 -19.09 14.26 19.43
C GLU A 344 -17.69 13.61 19.32
N PRO A 345 -17.36 12.61 20.17
CA PRO A 345 -16.10 11.90 20.08
C PRO A 345 -16.04 11.04 18.82
N TYR A 346 -14.84 10.87 18.28
CA TYR A 346 -14.58 9.84 17.27
C TYR A 346 -14.75 8.46 17.89
N THR A 347 -15.37 7.57 17.14
CA THR A 347 -15.51 6.15 17.46
C THR A 347 -14.86 5.31 16.38
N ASP A 348 -14.62 4.04 16.67
CA ASP A 348 -14.04 3.14 15.67
C ASP A 348 -14.96 2.98 14.46
N SER A 349 -14.41 3.20 13.27
CA SER A 349 -15.14 3.05 12.01
C SER A 349 -15.49 1.60 11.66
N PHE A 350 -14.80 0.63 12.27
CA PHE A 350 -15.05 -0.80 12.10
C PHE A 350 -16.22 -1.34 12.95
N SER A 351 -17.24 -0.50 13.19
CA SER A 351 -18.36 -0.84 14.07
C SER A 351 -19.24 -2.00 13.57
N LYS A 352 -19.32 -2.19 12.25
CA LYS A 352 -20.14 -3.26 11.63
C LYS A 352 -19.36 -4.55 11.40
N ARG A 353 -18.12 -4.43 10.94
CA ARG A 353 -17.23 -5.55 10.62
C ARG A 353 -15.95 -5.38 11.42
N ARG A 354 -15.87 -6.03 12.55
CA ARG A 354 -14.90 -5.78 13.60
C ARG A 354 -13.57 -6.47 13.35
N PHE A 355 -12.96 -6.25 12.18
CA PHE A 355 -11.65 -6.84 11.83
C PHE A 355 -10.51 -6.48 12.80
N PRO A 356 -10.41 -5.27 13.37
CA PRO A 356 -9.41 -4.99 14.39
C PRO A 356 -9.54 -5.88 15.61
N ASP A 357 -10.77 -6.10 16.12
CA ASP A 357 -11.00 -6.99 17.26
C ASP A 357 -10.67 -8.44 16.95
N LEU A 358 -11.04 -8.89 15.74
CA LEU A 358 -10.70 -10.23 15.29
C LEU A 358 -9.18 -10.41 15.21
N LEU A 359 -8.44 -9.41 14.74
CA LEU A 359 -6.99 -9.46 14.65
C LEU A 359 -6.33 -9.49 16.05
N ARG A 360 -6.84 -8.70 17.01
CA ARG A 360 -6.41 -8.76 18.42
C ARG A 360 -6.60 -10.17 18.99
N LYS A 361 -7.81 -10.74 18.79
CA LYS A 361 -8.12 -12.10 19.23
C LYS A 361 -7.19 -13.14 18.60
N LEU A 362 -6.99 -13.08 17.29
CA LEU A 362 -6.09 -13.99 16.56
C LEU A 362 -4.64 -13.85 17.02
N GLY A 363 -4.17 -12.64 17.25
CA GLY A 363 -2.82 -12.40 17.77
C GLY A 363 -2.61 -13.07 19.13
N ALA A 364 -3.55 -12.89 20.06
CA ALA A 364 -3.50 -13.53 21.37
C ALA A 364 -3.57 -15.07 21.27
N GLU A 365 -4.49 -15.59 20.44
CA GLU A 365 -4.67 -17.03 20.22
C GLU A 365 -3.43 -17.70 19.61
N LEU A 366 -2.78 -17.02 18.67
CA LEU A 366 -1.68 -17.58 17.87
C LEU A 366 -0.28 -17.19 18.37
N GLY A 367 -0.20 -16.43 19.47
CA GLY A 367 1.06 -15.97 20.04
C GLY A 367 1.82 -15.03 19.09
N VAL A 368 1.11 -14.07 18.48
CA VAL A 368 1.66 -13.05 17.57
C VAL A 368 1.44 -11.67 18.17
N PRO A 369 2.48 -10.84 18.36
CA PRO A 369 2.30 -9.48 18.87
C PRO A 369 1.44 -8.64 17.93
N VAL A 370 0.55 -7.82 18.53
CA VAL A 370 -0.37 -6.94 17.81
C VAL A 370 -0.12 -5.50 18.23
N ALA A 371 0.41 -4.69 17.32
CA ALA A 371 0.46 -3.24 17.49
C ALA A 371 -0.94 -2.65 17.21
N ASP A 372 -1.57 -2.11 18.24
CA ASP A 372 -2.97 -1.67 18.16
C ASP A 372 -3.14 -0.25 17.62
N LEU A 373 -2.85 -0.07 16.34
CA LEU A 373 -2.99 1.21 15.65
C LEU A 373 -4.45 1.67 15.58
N ASN A 374 -5.42 0.74 15.56
CA ASN A 374 -6.84 1.08 15.55
C ASN A 374 -7.23 1.90 16.79
N ALA A 375 -6.97 1.38 17.98
CA ALA A 375 -7.29 2.09 19.23
C ALA A 375 -6.51 3.42 19.34
N ARG A 376 -5.24 3.42 18.98
CA ARG A 376 -4.40 4.64 19.03
C ARG A 376 -4.86 5.71 18.05
N SER A 377 -5.35 5.33 16.88
CA SER A 377 -5.88 6.29 15.92
C SER A 377 -7.11 7.01 16.44
N VAL A 378 -8.04 6.28 17.06
CA VAL A 378 -9.26 6.88 17.68
C VAL A 378 -8.88 7.83 18.83
N GLU A 379 -7.96 7.42 19.70
CA GLU A 379 -7.43 8.27 20.77
C GLU A 379 -6.80 9.55 20.22
N TYR A 380 -5.99 9.42 19.19
CA TYR A 380 -5.35 10.57 18.55
C TYR A 380 -6.36 11.53 17.92
N TYR A 381 -7.40 11.02 17.23
CA TYR A 381 -8.42 11.87 16.63
C TYR A 381 -9.18 12.68 17.67
N ASN A 382 -9.47 12.06 18.81
CA ASN A 382 -10.13 12.74 19.94
C ASN A 382 -9.23 13.79 20.60
N THR A 383 -7.92 13.57 20.62
CA THR A 383 -6.94 14.51 21.19
C THR A 383 -6.64 15.68 20.24
N ALA A 384 -6.38 15.39 18.97
CA ALA A 384 -6.03 16.39 17.96
C ALA A 384 -7.23 17.26 17.54
N GLY A 385 -8.43 16.70 17.62
CA GLY A 385 -9.65 17.37 17.26
C GLY A 385 -9.97 17.26 15.76
N ARG A 386 -11.24 17.53 15.45
CA ARG A 386 -11.83 17.31 14.13
C ARG A 386 -11.12 18.06 13.01
N GLU A 387 -10.87 19.36 13.20
CA GLU A 387 -10.30 20.21 12.16
C GLU A 387 -8.87 19.76 11.82
N ALA A 388 -8.05 19.55 12.83
CA ALA A 388 -6.67 19.11 12.65
C ALA A 388 -6.57 17.74 11.95
N VAL A 389 -7.41 16.78 12.34
CA VAL A 389 -7.42 15.43 11.72
C VAL A 389 -7.95 15.49 10.30
N THR A 390 -9.04 16.23 10.06
CA THR A 390 -9.64 16.40 8.72
C THR A 390 -8.65 17.01 7.73
N ALA A 391 -7.84 17.97 8.17
CA ALA A 391 -6.83 18.61 7.33
C ALA A 391 -5.71 17.64 6.86
N MET A 392 -5.50 16.54 7.57
CA MET A 392 -4.47 15.55 7.26
C MET A 392 -4.97 14.35 6.46
N VAL A 393 -6.28 14.23 6.18
CA VAL A 393 -6.83 13.20 5.27
C VAL A 393 -6.99 13.77 3.86
N MET A 394 -7.21 12.88 2.89
CA MET A 394 -7.39 13.25 1.49
C MET A 394 -8.77 13.85 1.21
N SER A 395 -8.93 14.44 0.05
CA SER A 395 -10.22 14.89 -0.50
C SER A 395 -10.85 16.11 0.14
N ILE A 396 -10.06 16.93 0.81
CA ILE A 396 -10.56 18.22 1.30
C ILE A 396 -10.66 19.21 0.16
N GLU A 397 -9.68 19.20 -0.72
CA GLU A 397 -9.64 20.09 -1.89
C GLU A 397 -9.51 19.30 -3.18
N ALA A 398 -10.33 19.62 -4.15
CA ALA A 398 -10.15 19.15 -5.50
C ALA A 398 -8.78 19.59 -6.05
N GLY A 399 -8.10 18.69 -6.74
CA GLY A 399 -6.81 18.98 -7.34
C GLY A 399 -5.63 19.06 -6.35
N GLU A 400 -5.73 18.53 -5.15
CA GLU A 400 -4.58 18.36 -4.26
C GLU A 400 -3.48 17.53 -4.89
N THR A 401 -3.86 16.51 -5.66
CA THR A 401 -2.95 15.81 -6.56
C THR A 401 -3.08 16.41 -7.94
N PRO A 402 -2.01 16.88 -8.56
CA PRO A 402 -2.06 17.52 -9.86
C PRO A 402 -2.80 16.68 -10.92
N GLY A 403 -3.75 17.28 -11.60
CA GLY A 403 -4.54 16.64 -12.65
C GLY A 403 -5.45 15.50 -12.21
N LYS A 404 -5.65 15.28 -10.91
CA LYS A 404 -6.53 14.22 -10.38
C LYS A 404 -7.64 14.78 -9.51
N THR A 405 -8.75 14.05 -9.45
CA THR A 405 -9.75 14.26 -8.42
C THR A 405 -9.31 13.61 -7.12
N ASN A 406 -9.89 14.03 -6.01
CA ASN A 406 -9.54 13.50 -4.70
C ASN A 406 -9.95 12.05 -4.48
N ASP A 407 -10.94 11.53 -5.22
CA ASP A 407 -11.32 10.11 -5.18
C ASP A 407 -10.48 9.25 -6.13
N GLY A 408 -9.48 9.84 -6.78
CA GLY A 408 -8.62 9.15 -7.75
C GLY A 408 -9.32 8.79 -9.05
N SER A 409 -10.53 9.31 -9.29
CA SER A 409 -11.36 8.98 -10.44
C SER A 409 -11.90 10.22 -11.13
N TYR A 410 -11.68 10.31 -12.44
CA TYR A 410 -12.36 11.26 -13.32
C TYR A 410 -13.68 10.71 -13.88
N ALA A 411 -13.96 9.42 -13.66
CA ALA A 411 -15.14 8.77 -14.21
C ALA A 411 -16.46 9.37 -13.71
N ASN A 412 -16.44 10.03 -12.55
CA ASN A 412 -17.61 10.68 -11.96
C ASN A 412 -17.75 12.16 -12.31
N GLY A 413 -16.92 12.68 -13.18
CA GLY A 413 -17.08 13.98 -13.83
C GLY A 413 -16.72 15.21 -13.02
N HIS A 414 -16.71 15.16 -11.70
CA HIS A 414 -16.41 16.32 -10.86
C HIS A 414 -15.48 15.99 -9.70
N PRO A 415 -14.54 16.90 -9.37
CA PRO A 415 -13.78 16.78 -8.13
C PRO A 415 -14.74 16.64 -6.95
N ALA A 416 -14.62 15.55 -6.20
CA ALA A 416 -15.45 15.34 -5.03
C ALA A 416 -14.94 16.20 -3.89
N ASN A 417 -15.63 17.28 -3.57
CA ASN A 417 -15.38 18.11 -2.38
C ASN A 417 -15.89 17.40 -1.13
N LYS A 418 -15.42 16.17 -0.92
CA LYS A 418 -15.76 15.34 0.25
C LYS A 418 -14.51 14.75 0.85
N ILE A 419 -14.54 14.47 2.12
CA ILE A 419 -13.43 13.82 2.81
C ILE A 419 -13.36 12.35 2.42
N ASP A 420 -12.21 11.89 1.99
CA ASP A 420 -11.86 10.48 1.97
C ASP A 420 -11.29 10.09 3.34
N GLY A 421 -12.13 9.70 4.25
CA GLY A 421 -11.70 9.37 5.62
C GLY A 421 -10.75 8.19 5.75
N THR A 422 -10.40 7.50 4.67
CA THR A 422 -9.50 6.34 4.65
C THR A 422 -8.06 6.71 4.30
N HIS A 423 -7.88 7.49 3.22
CA HIS A 423 -6.55 7.87 2.74
C HIS A 423 -6.11 9.20 3.35
N PHE A 424 -4.83 9.38 3.51
CA PHE A 424 -4.27 10.48 4.27
C PHE A 424 -2.95 10.99 3.67
N LYS A 425 -2.52 12.14 4.18
CA LYS A 425 -1.31 12.85 3.78
C LYS A 425 -0.12 12.43 4.65
N GLU A 426 1.08 12.80 4.25
CA GLU A 426 2.33 12.44 4.95
C GLU A 426 2.33 12.88 6.44
N ALA A 427 1.76 14.04 6.75
CA ALA A 427 1.65 14.50 8.13
C ALA A 427 0.93 13.50 9.06
N LEU A 428 -0.13 12.84 8.58
CA LEU A 428 -0.83 11.80 9.36
C LEU A 428 -0.09 10.46 9.30
N SER A 429 0.57 10.14 8.19
CA SER A 429 1.43 8.96 8.07
C SER A 429 2.52 8.92 9.17
N LYS A 430 3.16 10.07 9.43
CA LYS A 430 4.15 10.22 10.51
C LYS A 430 3.54 9.91 11.89
N GLN A 431 2.30 10.37 12.13
CA GLN A 431 1.63 10.08 13.41
C GLN A 431 1.29 8.59 13.54
N TYR A 432 0.82 7.93 12.48
CA TYR A 432 0.55 6.50 12.52
C TYR A 432 1.84 5.67 12.70
N ALA A 433 2.90 6.00 11.98
CA ALA A 433 4.20 5.36 12.15
C ALA A 433 4.72 5.49 13.60
N ARG A 434 4.59 6.69 14.19
CA ARG A 434 4.87 6.94 15.60
C ARG A 434 4.02 6.05 16.52
N MET A 435 2.70 5.96 16.29
CA MET A 435 1.81 5.14 17.10
C MET A 435 2.19 3.65 17.05
N VAL A 436 2.55 3.15 15.87
CA VAL A 436 2.98 1.75 15.69
C VAL A 436 4.22 1.45 16.52
N VAL A 437 5.27 2.30 16.46
CA VAL A 437 6.47 2.06 17.28
C VAL A 437 6.21 2.25 18.77
N THR A 438 5.29 3.14 19.16
CA THR A 438 4.87 3.30 20.57
C THR A 438 4.19 2.03 21.08
N GLU A 439 3.31 1.41 20.29
CA GLU A 439 2.68 0.14 20.65
C GLU A 439 3.71 -1.00 20.72
N LEU A 440 4.65 -1.06 19.78
CA LEU A 440 5.73 -2.05 19.81
C LEU A 440 6.61 -1.86 21.06
N ALA A 441 6.91 -0.63 21.44
CA ALA A 441 7.68 -0.35 22.67
C ALA A 441 6.89 -0.78 23.92
N ARG A 442 5.58 -0.57 23.95
CA ARG A 442 4.70 -1.05 25.04
C ARG A 442 4.71 -2.58 25.14
N LEU A 443 4.59 -3.28 24.00
CA LEU A 443 4.65 -4.75 23.96
C LEU A 443 6.02 -5.27 24.39
N ALA A 444 7.10 -4.63 23.96
CA ALA A 444 8.47 -4.98 24.36
C ALA A 444 8.66 -4.81 25.88
N ALA A 445 8.14 -3.74 26.48
CA ALA A 445 8.17 -3.51 27.92
C ALA A 445 7.34 -4.57 28.70
N GLN A 446 6.37 -5.20 28.06
CA GLN A 446 5.59 -6.32 28.61
C GLN A 446 6.28 -7.69 28.39
N GLY A 447 7.48 -7.70 27.82
CA GLY A 447 8.27 -8.92 27.63
C GLY A 447 8.10 -9.59 26.26
N ASP A 448 7.40 -8.98 25.28
CA ASP A 448 7.30 -9.55 23.95
C ASP A 448 8.67 -9.50 23.23
N ALA A 449 9.23 -10.66 22.94
CA ALA A 449 10.57 -10.78 22.37
C ALA A 449 10.65 -10.29 20.91
N VAL A 450 9.56 -10.42 20.13
CA VAL A 450 9.53 -9.96 18.72
C VAL A 450 9.45 -8.44 18.68
N ALA A 451 8.55 -7.84 19.44
CA ALA A 451 8.47 -6.39 19.60
C ALA A 451 9.78 -5.81 20.15
N GLY A 452 10.43 -6.50 21.10
CA GLY A 452 11.74 -6.12 21.62
C GLY A 452 12.84 -6.10 20.54
N ARG A 453 12.82 -7.06 19.62
CA ARG A 453 13.74 -7.06 18.47
C ARG A 453 13.48 -5.90 17.51
N VAL A 454 12.21 -5.60 17.21
CA VAL A 454 11.88 -4.44 16.36
C VAL A 454 12.37 -3.16 17.01
N THR A 455 12.02 -2.93 18.27
CA THR A 455 12.34 -1.67 18.98
C THR A 455 13.83 -1.49 19.23
N SER A 456 14.61 -2.57 19.35
CA SER A 456 16.06 -2.50 19.43
C SER A 456 16.75 -1.95 18.20
N GLN A 457 16.07 -1.98 17.04
CA GLN A 457 16.56 -1.46 15.75
C GLN A 457 16.18 0.01 15.50
N LEU A 458 15.36 0.61 16.36
CA LEU A 458 14.98 2.03 16.25
C LEU A 458 16.21 2.93 16.37
N SER A 459 16.20 4.07 15.69
CA SER A 459 17.25 5.07 15.81
C SER A 459 17.36 5.61 17.23
N ALA A 460 18.52 6.15 17.60
CA ALA A 460 18.74 6.72 18.94
C ALA A 460 17.74 7.84 19.25
N LYS A 461 17.40 8.68 18.26
CA LYS A 461 16.40 9.75 18.41
C LYS A 461 15.01 9.20 18.75
N VAL A 462 14.60 8.14 18.09
CA VAL A 462 13.28 7.52 18.31
C VAL A 462 13.23 6.83 19.68
N ARG A 463 14.30 6.13 20.08
CA ARG A 463 14.37 5.54 21.43
C ARG A 463 14.28 6.60 22.52
N HIS A 464 14.97 7.73 22.34
CA HIS A 464 14.86 8.86 23.26
C HIS A 464 13.44 9.44 23.28
N ALA A 465 12.84 9.64 22.09
CA ALA A 465 11.48 10.16 21.96
C ALA A 465 10.44 9.27 22.68
N LEU A 466 10.57 7.96 22.57
CA LEU A 466 9.70 7.00 23.28
C LEU A 466 9.86 7.09 24.80
N ALA A 467 11.10 7.24 25.30
CA ALA A 467 11.37 7.32 26.72
C ALA A 467 10.91 8.65 27.34
N ALA A 468 11.11 9.76 26.64
CA ALA A 468 10.79 11.11 27.10
C ALA A 468 9.37 11.57 26.70
N ASN A 469 8.68 10.82 25.85
CA ASN A 469 7.44 11.24 25.16
C ASN A 469 7.61 12.59 24.43
N ASP A 470 8.80 12.84 23.88
CA ASP A 470 9.15 14.04 23.13
C ASP A 470 9.65 13.68 21.72
N TRP A 471 8.85 14.00 20.71
CA TRP A 471 9.12 13.69 19.32
C TRP A 471 9.73 14.83 18.51
N THR A 472 10.07 15.94 19.15
CA THR A 472 10.58 17.16 18.47
C THR A 472 11.89 16.91 17.73
N ALA A 473 12.76 16.05 18.23
CA ALA A 473 14.02 15.70 17.58
C ALA A 473 13.84 14.71 16.42
N VAL A 474 12.74 13.94 16.41
CA VAL A 474 12.40 13.00 15.33
C VAL A 474 11.73 13.73 14.17
N TYR A 475 10.83 14.63 14.47
CA TYR A 475 10.05 15.43 13.51
C TYR A 475 10.28 16.94 13.72
N PRO A 476 11.50 17.42 13.43
CA PRO A 476 11.84 18.83 13.64
C PRO A 476 11.04 19.79 12.76
N GLU A 477 10.41 19.30 11.69
CA GLU A 477 9.56 20.07 10.79
C GLU A 477 8.20 20.44 11.38
N ILE A 478 7.75 19.79 12.44
CA ILE A 478 6.45 20.10 13.06
C ILE A 478 6.58 21.43 13.83
N ALA A 479 5.74 22.40 13.49
CA ALA A 479 5.65 23.68 14.20
C ALA A 479 4.52 23.62 15.25
N ASN A 480 4.65 24.41 16.32
CA ASN A 480 3.71 24.37 17.43
C ASN A 480 2.34 24.95 17.08
N ASP A 481 2.30 25.94 16.22
CA ASP A 481 1.11 26.72 15.87
C ASP A 481 0.37 26.20 14.62
N ILE A 482 0.74 25.01 14.13
CA ILE A 482 0.02 24.32 13.03
C ILE A 482 -0.69 23.05 13.50
N LEU A 483 -0.74 22.79 14.79
CA LEU A 483 -1.36 21.57 15.33
C LEU A 483 -2.87 21.70 15.50
N ALA A 484 -3.39 22.93 15.57
CA ALA A 484 -4.82 23.24 15.73
C ALA A 484 -5.16 24.56 15.01
N GLY A 485 -6.45 24.85 14.90
CA GLY A 485 -6.95 26.07 14.26
C GLY A 485 -6.66 26.14 12.76
N ASP A 486 -6.64 27.37 12.22
CA ASP A 486 -6.45 27.60 10.78
C ASP A 486 -5.10 27.11 10.26
N GLY A 487 -4.06 27.08 11.09
CA GLY A 487 -2.76 26.54 10.72
C GLY A 487 -2.77 25.04 10.44
N ALA A 488 -3.64 24.30 11.12
CA ALA A 488 -3.75 22.85 10.96
C ALA A 488 -4.19 22.43 9.56
N TYR A 489 -4.99 23.25 8.88
CA TYR A 489 -5.43 22.99 7.52
C TYR A 489 -4.26 22.86 6.52
N TYR A 490 -3.21 23.62 6.72
CA TYR A 490 -2.03 23.63 5.85
C TYR A 490 -0.86 22.81 6.43
N ARG A 491 -1.09 22.08 7.50
CA ARG A 491 -0.05 21.35 8.26
C ARG A 491 0.83 20.49 7.36
N ASN A 492 0.23 19.69 6.48
CA ASN A 492 0.99 18.80 5.59
C ASN A 492 1.95 19.57 4.68
N GLN A 493 1.49 20.67 4.07
CA GLN A 493 2.29 21.48 3.19
C GLN A 493 3.42 22.20 3.96
N ILE A 494 3.10 22.77 5.11
CA ILE A 494 4.06 23.47 5.95
C ILE A 494 5.16 22.53 6.44
N GLU A 495 4.80 21.39 7.01
CA GLU A 495 5.78 20.39 7.46
C GLU A 495 6.73 19.97 6.33
N LYS A 496 6.20 19.67 5.14
CA LYS A 496 7.02 19.30 3.99
C LYS A 496 8.00 20.41 3.58
N LEU A 497 7.54 21.65 3.54
CA LEU A 497 8.38 22.78 3.14
C LEU A 497 9.45 23.14 4.17
N ILE A 498 9.17 22.96 5.46
CA ILE A 498 10.19 23.07 6.51
C ILE A 498 11.21 21.94 6.38
N GLN A 499 10.76 20.71 6.15
CA GLN A 499 11.64 19.56 5.93
C GLN A 499 12.58 19.76 4.73
N LEU A 500 12.08 20.38 3.66
CA LEU A 500 12.86 20.71 2.47
C LEU A 500 13.77 21.94 2.64
N GLY A 501 13.67 22.67 3.75
CA GLY A 501 14.43 23.89 4.01
C GLY A 501 13.93 25.13 3.25
N ALA A 502 12.73 25.06 2.65
CA ALA A 502 12.12 26.20 1.98
C ALA A 502 11.57 27.23 2.97
N PHE A 503 11.17 26.77 4.15
CA PHE A 503 10.74 27.58 5.26
C PHE A 503 11.47 27.21 6.56
N SER A 504 11.48 28.15 7.50
CA SER A 504 11.99 27.94 8.86
C SER A 504 10.92 28.28 9.88
N LYS A 505 11.10 27.73 11.08
CA LYS A 505 10.39 28.12 12.31
C LYS A 505 11.11 29.27 12.99
N ASP A 506 10.36 30.05 13.77
CA ASP A 506 10.97 31.02 14.68
C ASP A 506 11.66 30.33 15.89
N VAL A 507 12.28 31.12 16.74
CA VAL A 507 13.00 30.64 17.93
C VAL A 507 12.09 29.98 18.97
N GLN A 508 10.79 30.21 18.91
CA GLN A 508 9.75 29.56 19.72
C GLN A 508 9.22 28.28 19.09
N GLY A 509 9.67 27.91 17.90
CA GLY A 509 9.22 26.74 17.16
C GLY A 509 7.91 26.93 16.42
N ASN A 510 7.48 28.17 16.15
CA ASN A 510 6.25 28.51 15.40
C ASN A 510 6.54 28.79 13.94
N PHE A 511 5.58 28.49 13.08
CA PHE A 511 5.61 28.83 11.66
C PHE A 511 5.01 30.18 11.35
N GLN A 512 4.10 30.68 12.19
CA GLN A 512 3.31 31.89 12.02
C GLN A 512 2.41 31.85 10.78
N PRO A 513 1.44 30.90 10.68
CA PRO A 513 0.68 30.62 9.47
C PRO A 513 -0.14 31.80 8.96
N GLN A 514 -0.58 32.71 9.84
CA GLN A 514 -1.38 33.90 9.51
C GLN A 514 -0.54 35.13 9.19
N ALA A 515 0.77 35.12 9.44
CA ALA A 515 1.63 36.25 9.13
C ALA A 515 1.67 36.53 7.62
N ALA A 516 1.80 37.79 7.24
CA ALA A 516 1.92 38.19 5.86
C ALA A 516 3.20 37.62 5.23
N MET A 517 3.05 36.94 4.09
CA MET A 517 4.18 36.44 3.32
C MET A 517 4.94 37.59 2.68
N GLN A 518 6.27 37.55 2.74
CA GLN A 518 7.11 38.53 2.06
C GLN A 518 7.42 38.08 0.63
N SER A 519 7.28 38.96 -0.35
CA SER A 519 7.49 38.65 -1.77
C SER A 519 8.88 38.07 -2.05
N LYS A 520 9.93 38.60 -1.39
CA LYS A 520 11.31 38.13 -1.52
C LYS A 520 11.49 36.70 -0.99
N GLU A 521 10.90 36.40 0.17
CA GLU A 521 10.95 35.06 0.78
C GLU A 521 10.22 34.03 -0.10
N PHE A 522 9.04 34.41 -0.61
CA PHE A 522 8.29 33.55 -1.52
C PHE A 522 9.04 33.22 -2.81
N ALA A 523 9.61 34.25 -3.47
CA ALA A 523 10.38 34.06 -4.71
C ALA A 523 11.62 33.18 -4.50
N ALA A 524 12.32 33.36 -3.38
CA ALA A 524 13.48 32.51 -3.04
C ALA A 524 13.10 31.05 -2.81
N ALA A 525 12.03 30.80 -2.03
CA ALA A 525 11.51 29.46 -1.81
C ALA A 525 11.04 28.80 -3.12
N LEU A 526 10.32 29.56 -3.97
CA LEU A 526 9.85 29.09 -5.26
C LEU A 526 11.01 28.68 -6.19
N ALA A 527 12.03 29.52 -6.32
CA ALA A 527 13.21 29.24 -7.14
C ALA A 527 13.96 27.98 -6.66
N MET A 528 14.13 27.83 -5.35
CA MET A 528 14.75 26.65 -4.73
C MET A 528 13.93 25.36 -5.01
N LEU A 529 12.65 25.37 -4.74
CA LEU A 529 11.76 24.21 -4.88
C LEU A 529 11.62 23.77 -6.34
N MET A 530 11.56 24.72 -7.27
CA MET A 530 11.49 24.46 -8.70
C MET A 530 12.86 24.16 -9.33
N ARG A 531 13.96 24.32 -8.58
CA ARG A 531 15.34 24.19 -9.07
C ARG A 531 15.58 25.06 -10.31
N LEU A 532 15.17 26.34 -10.23
CA LEU A 532 15.35 27.28 -11.33
C LEU A 532 16.81 27.72 -11.45
N PRO A 533 17.32 27.95 -12.67
CA PRO A 533 18.64 28.55 -12.87
C PRO A 533 18.72 29.94 -12.22
N ALA A 534 19.92 30.33 -11.81
CA ALA A 534 20.15 31.67 -11.26
C ALA A 534 19.71 32.75 -12.27
N GLY A 535 18.88 33.70 -11.81
CA GLY A 535 18.35 34.78 -12.65
C GLY A 535 17.13 34.40 -13.51
N ALA A 536 16.64 33.16 -13.48
CA ALA A 536 15.46 32.76 -14.24
C ALA A 536 14.13 33.24 -13.60
N ALA A 537 14.13 33.52 -12.30
CA ALA A 537 12.95 34.08 -11.63
C ALA A 537 13.00 35.62 -11.72
N PRO A 538 11.87 36.29 -12.05
CA PRO A 538 11.82 37.75 -12.05
C PRO A 538 12.08 38.29 -10.62
N PRO A 539 12.72 39.46 -10.48
CA PRO A 539 12.95 40.06 -9.18
C PRO A 539 11.62 40.34 -8.49
N PRO A 540 11.43 39.89 -7.24
CA PRO A 540 10.20 40.13 -6.51
C PRO A 540 10.05 41.63 -6.15
N ALA A 541 8.81 42.10 -6.12
CA ALA A 541 8.51 43.40 -5.55
C ALA A 541 8.87 43.47 -4.05
N ALA A 542 9.17 44.62 -3.54
CA ALA A 542 9.39 44.81 -2.10
C ALA A 542 8.06 44.73 -1.32
N GLY A 543 8.12 44.20 -0.08
CA GLY A 543 7.01 44.18 0.84
C GLY A 543 6.18 42.87 0.84
N ALA A 544 4.96 42.98 1.38
CA ALA A 544 4.04 41.85 1.50
C ALA A 544 3.56 41.35 0.14
N LEU A 545 3.46 40.05 -0.01
CA LEU A 545 3.01 39.38 -1.22
C LEU A 545 1.49 39.54 -1.38
N THR A 546 1.05 40.09 -2.51
CA THR A 546 -0.37 40.08 -2.90
C THR A 546 -0.70 38.81 -3.72
N ARG A 547 -1.98 38.46 -3.83
CA ARG A 547 -2.43 37.32 -4.65
C ARG A 547 -2.13 37.53 -6.14
N GLU A 548 -2.24 38.77 -6.63
CA GLU A 548 -1.85 39.15 -7.99
C GLU A 548 -0.34 38.89 -8.22
N ALA A 549 0.51 39.38 -7.32
CA ALA A 549 1.95 39.18 -7.41
C ALA A 549 2.33 37.71 -7.29
N MET A 550 1.67 36.95 -6.40
CA MET A 550 1.87 35.51 -6.26
C MET A 550 1.55 34.78 -7.57
N GLY A 551 0.39 35.07 -8.18
CA GLY A 551 -0.01 34.44 -9.45
C GLY A 551 0.98 34.71 -10.58
N ALA A 552 1.48 35.93 -10.68
CA ALA A 552 2.50 36.31 -11.67
C ALA A 552 3.83 35.54 -11.44
N LEU A 553 4.32 35.48 -10.20
CA LEU A 553 5.55 34.74 -9.84
C LEU A 553 5.43 33.25 -10.12
N LEU A 554 4.29 32.64 -9.76
CA LEU A 554 4.02 31.22 -10.01
C LEU A 554 4.03 30.90 -11.51
N LEU A 555 3.37 31.75 -12.34
CA LEU A 555 3.35 31.55 -13.79
C LEU A 555 4.74 31.73 -14.42
N ASP A 556 5.48 32.75 -14.02
CA ASP A 556 6.81 32.98 -14.54
C ASP A 556 7.77 31.83 -14.20
N ALA A 557 7.70 31.31 -12.96
CA ALA A 557 8.45 30.11 -12.56
C ALA A 557 8.01 28.85 -13.33
N TYR A 558 6.72 28.68 -13.54
CA TYR A 558 6.18 27.59 -14.34
C TYR A 558 6.72 27.61 -15.78
N ARG A 559 6.67 28.77 -16.43
CA ARG A 559 7.19 28.96 -17.78
C ARG A 559 8.71 28.78 -17.88
N ALA A 560 9.43 29.17 -16.83
CA ALA A 560 10.88 28.96 -16.77
C ALA A 560 11.25 27.47 -16.59
N LYS A 561 10.40 26.68 -15.94
CA LYS A 561 10.63 25.26 -15.70
C LYS A 561 10.20 24.37 -16.85
N PHE A 562 9.08 24.67 -17.48
CA PHE A 562 8.47 23.82 -18.48
C PHE A 562 8.47 24.48 -19.86
N SER A 563 9.22 23.91 -20.81
CA SER A 563 9.23 24.34 -22.22
C SER A 563 7.93 23.99 -22.94
N ALA A 564 7.25 22.93 -22.50
CA ALA A 564 5.91 22.55 -22.94
C ALA A 564 5.02 22.37 -21.69
N ARG A 565 3.71 22.57 -21.87
CA ARG A 565 2.76 22.36 -20.77
C ARG A 565 2.73 20.88 -20.39
N PRO A 566 2.97 20.53 -19.12
CA PRO A 566 2.83 19.14 -18.69
C PRO A 566 1.38 18.66 -18.82
N ALA A 567 1.18 17.41 -19.15
CA ALA A 567 -0.16 16.80 -19.19
C ALA A 567 -0.49 16.23 -17.80
N TYR A 568 -1.44 16.84 -17.09
CA TYR A 568 -1.78 16.46 -15.72
C TYR A 568 -3.11 15.73 -15.57
N MET A 569 -3.98 15.74 -16.56
CA MET A 569 -5.17 14.91 -16.50
C MET A 569 -4.75 13.45 -16.61
N THR A 570 -4.78 12.76 -15.49
CA THR A 570 -4.37 11.36 -15.39
C THR A 570 -5.42 10.55 -14.65
N ASP A 571 -5.51 9.27 -14.98
CA ASP A 571 -6.30 8.33 -14.20
C ASP A 571 -5.60 8.00 -12.85
N TYR A 572 -6.26 7.18 -12.04
CA TYR A 572 -5.73 6.75 -10.74
C TYR A 572 -4.34 6.09 -10.85
N ASN A 573 -4.03 5.47 -11.98
CA ASN A 573 -2.75 4.81 -12.21
C ASN A 573 -1.67 5.73 -12.84
N GLY A 574 -1.98 7.02 -13.00
CA GLY A 574 -1.07 8.00 -13.60
C GLY A 574 -1.07 8.01 -15.14
N LYS A 575 -1.97 7.27 -15.79
CA LYS A 575 -2.10 7.29 -17.25
C LYS A 575 -2.81 8.55 -17.70
N THR A 576 -2.24 9.24 -18.68
CA THR A 576 -2.83 10.46 -19.26
C THR A 576 -4.23 10.18 -19.81
N ILE A 577 -5.21 10.99 -19.41
CA ILE A 577 -6.56 10.99 -19.95
C ILE A 577 -6.64 12.09 -21.02
N VAL A 578 -7.06 11.70 -22.20
CA VAL A 578 -7.21 12.62 -23.34
C VAL A 578 -8.67 12.62 -23.82
N PRO A 579 -9.11 13.63 -24.59
CA PRO A 579 -10.44 13.62 -25.19
C PRO A 579 -10.77 12.30 -25.88
N GLY A 580 -11.92 11.73 -25.59
CA GLY A 580 -12.36 10.43 -26.09
C GLY A 580 -11.90 9.23 -25.23
N SER A 581 -11.04 9.41 -24.24
CA SER A 581 -10.66 8.36 -23.28
C SER A 581 -11.75 8.13 -22.22
N PRO A 582 -11.91 6.90 -21.72
CA PRO A 582 -12.74 6.66 -20.53
C PRO A 582 -12.30 7.55 -19.36
N GLY A 583 -13.24 8.20 -18.70
CA GLY A 583 -12.97 9.10 -17.61
C GLY A 583 -12.61 10.54 -18.00
N TYR A 584 -12.54 10.87 -19.29
CA TYR A 584 -12.41 12.25 -19.73
C TYR A 584 -13.68 13.04 -19.41
N ASP A 585 -13.51 14.19 -18.73
CA ASP A 585 -14.60 15.11 -18.44
C ASP A 585 -14.31 16.49 -19.06
N PRO A 586 -15.05 16.89 -20.07
CA PRO A 586 -14.87 18.20 -20.71
C PRO A 586 -15.16 19.39 -19.78
N ASN A 587 -15.90 19.17 -18.68
CA ASN A 587 -16.13 20.24 -17.69
C ASN A 587 -14.91 20.50 -16.80
N LEU A 588 -14.04 19.51 -16.67
CA LEU A 588 -12.76 19.62 -15.96
C LEU A 588 -11.63 20.05 -16.89
N ASP A 589 -11.78 19.84 -18.18
CA ASP A 589 -10.83 20.29 -19.18
C ASP A 589 -11.09 21.77 -19.52
N SER A 590 -10.32 22.64 -18.88
CA SER A 590 -10.39 24.10 -19.13
C SER A 590 -9.86 24.53 -20.50
N GLY A 591 -9.47 23.58 -21.36
CA GLY A 591 -8.77 23.84 -22.63
C GLY A 591 -7.30 24.20 -22.46
N ALA A 592 -6.81 24.33 -21.22
CA ALA A 592 -5.40 24.51 -20.89
C ALA A 592 -4.74 23.14 -20.71
N GLN A 593 -4.22 22.56 -21.76
CA GLN A 593 -3.48 21.30 -21.65
C GLN A 593 -2.43 21.39 -20.55
N GLY A 594 -2.46 20.44 -19.61
CA GLY A 594 -1.51 20.36 -18.53
C GLY A 594 -1.84 21.27 -17.34
N ALA A 595 -3.09 21.58 -17.11
CA ALA A 595 -3.50 22.24 -15.87
C ALA A 595 -3.20 21.38 -14.65
N MET A 596 -2.63 22.02 -13.61
CA MET A 596 -2.36 21.38 -12.33
C MET A 596 -3.67 21.11 -11.57
N TYR A 597 -4.64 22.00 -11.76
CA TYR A 597 -5.96 21.95 -11.19
C TYR A 597 -6.96 22.52 -12.18
N TYR A 598 -8.13 21.93 -12.28
CA TYR A 598 -9.20 22.45 -13.13
C TYR A 598 -10.13 23.32 -12.30
N PRO A 599 -10.17 24.64 -12.54
CA PRO A 599 -11.03 25.53 -11.78
C PRO A 599 -12.50 25.16 -11.91
N LEU A 600 -13.20 25.05 -10.78
CA LEU A 600 -14.65 24.78 -10.76
C LEU A 600 -15.49 25.98 -11.16
N VAL A 601 -14.92 27.19 -11.03
CA VAL A 601 -15.51 28.47 -11.48
C VAL A 601 -14.69 28.92 -12.68
N ARG A 602 -15.33 29.16 -13.79
CA ARG A 602 -14.65 29.66 -14.99
C ARG A 602 -14.17 31.11 -14.80
N TRP A 603 -13.11 31.48 -15.51
CA TRP A 603 -12.53 32.81 -15.42
C TRP A 603 -13.57 33.91 -15.61
N ASP A 604 -14.44 33.80 -16.63
CA ASP A 604 -15.51 34.77 -16.95
C ASP A 604 -16.64 34.85 -15.90
N GLN A 605 -16.67 33.95 -14.93
CA GLN A 605 -17.61 33.94 -13.82
C GLN A 605 -17.05 34.60 -12.55
N LEU A 606 -15.77 34.99 -12.56
CA LEU A 606 -15.17 35.75 -11.45
C LEU A 606 -15.69 37.18 -11.43
N GLN A 607 -15.97 37.67 -10.22
CA GLN A 607 -16.69 38.95 -10.03
C GLN A 607 -15.75 40.13 -9.88
N ASP A 608 -14.48 39.93 -9.59
CA ASP A 608 -13.52 40.99 -9.25
C ASP A 608 -12.32 41.07 -10.21
N ILE A 609 -12.38 40.38 -11.33
CA ILE A 609 -11.30 40.39 -12.34
C ILE A 609 -11.14 41.78 -13.01
N ALA A 610 -12.18 42.62 -13.00
CA ALA A 610 -12.10 44.00 -13.52
C ALA A 610 -11.16 44.90 -12.70
N SER A 611 -10.83 44.52 -11.47
CA SER A 611 -9.88 45.22 -10.60
C SER A 611 -8.41 44.92 -10.90
N LEU A 612 -8.14 43.97 -11.80
CA LEU A 612 -6.79 43.60 -12.18
C LEU A 612 -6.08 44.67 -12.98
N SER A 613 -4.80 44.85 -12.74
CA SER A 613 -3.97 45.68 -13.60
C SER A 613 -3.94 45.11 -15.02
N PRO A 614 -4.04 45.97 -16.08
CA PRO A 614 -3.98 45.48 -17.46
C PRO A 614 -2.73 44.66 -17.80
N ALA A 615 -1.60 44.98 -17.17
CA ALA A 615 -0.33 44.27 -17.38
C ALA A 615 -0.35 42.81 -16.86
N ASN A 616 -1.13 42.56 -15.81
CA ASN A 616 -1.18 41.25 -15.17
C ASN A 616 -2.44 40.41 -15.50
N ALA A 617 -3.48 41.03 -16.06
CA ALA A 617 -4.77 40.37 -16.32
C ALA A 617 -4.62 39.08 -17.14
N GLN A 618 -3.82 39.13 -18.22
CA GLN A 618 -3.58 37.93 -19.05
C GLN A 618 -2.75 36.88 -18.33
N LYS A 619 -1.70 37.29 -17.59
CA LYS A 619 -0.88 36.37 -16.82
C LYS A 619 -1.71 35.65 -15.73
N LEU A 620 -2.54 36.40 -15.03
CA LEU A 620 -3.39 35.87 -13.97
C LEU A 620 -4.46 34.93 -14.50
N ARG A 621 -5.02 35.23 -15.67
CA ARG A 621 -5.94 34.33 -16.35
C ARG A 621 -5.25 32.98 -16.65
N GLU A 622 -4.08 33.01 -17.25
CA GLU A 622 -3.33 31.79 -17.54
C GLU A 622 -2.95 31.05 -16.26
N ALA A 623 -2.48 31.74 -15.21
CA ALA A 623 -2.18 31.13 -13.92
C ALA A 623 -3.41 30.46 -13.30
N TYR A 624 -4.58 31.07 -13.43
CA TYR A 624 -5.85 30.53 -12.95
C TYR A 624 -6.30 29.31 -13.75
N GLU A 625 -6.28 29.39 -15.07
CA GLU A 625 -6.64 28.27 -15.97
C GLU A 625 -5.68 27.08 -15.86
N LEU A 626 -4.41 27.32 -15.46
CA LEU A 626 -3.45 26.29 -15.10
C LEU A 626 -3.61 25.76 -13.65
N GLY A 627 -4.48 26.35 -12.86
CA GLY A 627 -4.71 25.97 -11.46
C GLY A 627 -3.59 26.38 -10.50
N LEU A 628 -2.70 27.30 -10.90
CA LEU A 628 -1.62 27.80 -10.04
C LEU A 628 -2.15 28.74 -8.94
N ILE A 629 -3.23 29.43 -9.22
CA ILE A 629 -4.01 30.23 -8.27
C ILE A 629 -5.48 29.82 -8.31
N ARG A 630 -6.20 30.08 -7.25
CA ARG A 630 -7.60 29.62 -7.08
C ARG A 630 -8.49 30.73 -6.52
N SER A 631 -9.80 30.53 -6.65
CA SER A 631 -10.84 31.43 -6.15
C SER A 631 -11.68 30.81 -5.03
N GLU A 632 -11.14 29.84 -4.31
CA GLU A 632 -11.88 29.18 -3.23
C GLU A 632 -12.19 30.13 -2.06
N ALA A 633 -13.43 30.05 -1.56
CA ALA A 633 -13.93 30.85 -0.44
C ALA A 633 -13.67 30.19 0.95
N GLY A 634 -12.96 29.06 0.99
CA GLY A 634 -12.67 28.34 2.22
C GLY A 634 -13.35 26.97 2.29
N ILE A 635 -13.32 26.34 3.47
CA ILE A 635 -13.90 25.02 3.70
C ILE A 635 -14.95 25.09 4.80
N GLU A 636 -16.11 24.56 4.52
CA GLU A 636 -17.17 24.39 5.49
C GLU A 636 -17.59 22.93 5.61
N ARG A 637 -17.57 22.38 6.83
CA ARG A 637 -17.95 20.98 7.12
C ARG A 637 -17.25 19.95 6.22
N GLY A 638 -15.97 20.20 5.91
CA GLY A 638 -15.17 19.31 5.07
C GLY A 638 -15.51 19.39 3.57
N ARG A 639 -16.19 20.44 3.15
CA ARG A 639 -16.45 20.75 1.73
C ARG A 639 -15.79 22.07 1.38
N MET A 640 -15.08 22.08 0.25
CA MET A 640 -14.57 23.33 -0.31
C MET A 640 -15.71 24.17 -0.85
N LEU A 641 -15.73 25.46 -0.50
CA LEU A 641 -16.65 26.44 -1.04
C LEU A 641 -16.05 27.06 -2.30
N ASN A 642 -16.78 26.98 -3.39
CA ASN A 642 -16.37 27.62 -4.64
C ASN A 642 -16.62 29.13 -4.55
N GLY A 643 -15.55 29.89 -4.41
CA GLY A 643 -15.60 31.34 -4.44
C GLY A 643 -15.61 31.88 -5.85
N ARG A 644 -16.21 33.09 -6.02
CA ARG A 644 -16.19 33.84 -7.28
C ARG A 644 -15.31 35.09 -7.21
N LEU A 645 -14.45 35.17 -6.20
CA LEU A 645 -13.53 36.28 -5.99
C LEU A 645 -12.11 35.79 -6.09
N LEU A 646 -11.32 36.44 -6.95
CA LEU A 646 -9.88 36.17 -7.04
C LEU A 646 -9.10 36.92 -5.95
N GLU A 647 -9.63 38.05 -5.48
CA GLU A 647 -9.06 38.94 -4.46
C GLU A 647 -7.60 39.35 -4.78
N PRO A 648 -7.34 39.96 -5.98
CA PRO A 648 -5.96 40.17 -6.45
C PRO A 648 -5.10 41.02 -5.53
N GLY A 649 -5.70 42.03 -4.88
CA GLY A 649 -5.03 42.91 -3.92
C GLY A 649 -4.86 42.36 -2.52
N ALA A 650 -5.46 41.20 -2.19
CA ALA A 650 -5.37 40.64 -0.86
C ALA A 650 -3.95 40.17 -0.54
N VAL A 651 -3.48 40.45 0.67
CA VAL A 651 -2.19 39.96 1.19
C VAL A 651 -2.26 38.47 1.44
N VAL A 652 -1.27 37.75 0.94
CA VAL A 652 -1.14 36.29 1.09
C VAL A 652 -0.52 35.95 2.45
N SER A 653 -1.19 35.08 3.22
CA SER A 653 -0.59 34.56 4.45
C SER A 653 0.50 33.51 4.16
N ARG A 654 1.41 33.30 5.11
CA ARG A 654 2.47 32.28 4.99
C ARG A 654 1.88 30.88 4.74
N ALA A 655 0.74 30.53 5.35
CA ALA A 655 0.06 29.27 5.14
C ALA A 655 -0.46 29.09 3.72
N LYS A 656 -1.12 30.14 3.15
CA LYS A 656 -1.59 30.12 1.76
C LYS A 656 -0.41 30.07 0.77
N ALA A 657 0.67 30.77 1.08
CA ALA A 657 1.91 30.71 0.31
C ALA A 657 2.54 29.30 0.34
N ALA A 658 2.55 28.66 1.52
CA ALA A 658 3.04 27.28 1.68
C ALA A 658 2.25 26.30 0.81
N LYS A 659 0.92 26.41 0.75
CA LYS A 659 0.10 25.60 -0.14
C LYS A 659 0.52 25.75 -1.61
N ALA A 660 0.64 26.98 -2.10
CA ALA A 660 1.02 27.24 -3.48
C ALA A 660 2.42 26.70 -3.81
N LEU A 661 3.38 26.93 -2.92
CA LEU A 661 4.75 26.42 -3.07
C LEU A 661 4.82 24.89 -3.04
N TYR A 662 4.04 24.23 -2.20
CA TYR A 662 3.96 22.77 -2.14
C TYR A 662 3.49 22.20 -3.48
N PHE A 663 2.44 22.74 -4.08
CA PHE A 663 1.98 22.31 -5.40
C PHE A 663 3.03 22.52 -6.49
N MET A 664 3.74 23.65 -6.47
CA MET A 664 4.84 23.89 -7.41
C MET A 664 5.98 22.90 -7.22
N TRP A 665 6.29 22.52 -5.98
CA TRP A 665 7.29 21.49 -5.68
C TRP A 665 6.85 20.12 -6.22
N VAL A 666 5.61 19.69 -5.99
CA VAL A 666 5.07 18.43 -6.53
C VAL A 666 5.18 18.40 -8.05
N LEU A 667 4.78 19.51 -8.68
CA LEU A 667 4.82 19.69 -10.12
C LEU A 667 6.23 19.57 -10.70
N ALA A 668 7.23 20.05 -9.97
CA ALA A 668 8.62 20.04 -10.40
C ALA A 668 9.33 18.68 -10.21
N GLN A 669 8.68 17.70 -9.56
CA GLN A 669 9.26 16.37 -9.43
C GLN A 669 9.31 15.66 -10.79
N PRO A 670 10.33 14.83 -11.05
CA PRO A 670 10.38 14.07 -12.28
C PRO A 670 9.19 13.13 -12.36
N PRO A 671 8.59 12.95 -13.52
CA PRO A 671 7.58 11.92 -13.72
C PRO A 671 8.20 10.55 -13.44
N LYS A 672 7.38 9.60 -13.02
CA LYS A 672 7.77 8.21 -12.87
C LYS A 672 8.31 7.70 -14.22
N ALA A 673 9.49 7.12 -14.21
CA ALA A 673 10.06 6.58 -15.43
C ALA A 673 9.21 5.40 -15.92
N GLU A 674 8.78 5.41 -17.19
CA GLU A 674 8.02 4.32 -17.80
C GLU A 674 8.78 2.98 -17.76
N ASN A 675 10.11 3.03 -17.70
CA ASN A 675 10.99 1.86 -17.65
C ASN A 675 10.99 1.13 -16.31
N ASP A 676 10.48 1.72 -15.24
CA ASP A 676 10.34 1.06 -13.93
C ASP A 676 9.19 0.05 -13.92
N ALA A 677 8.50 -0.12 -15.05
CA ALA A 677 7.41 -1.07 -15.24
C ALA A 677 7.86 -2.45 -15.76
N ARG A 678 9.17 -2.70 -15.87
CA ARG A 678 9.70 -3.96 -16.43
C ARG A 678 10.18 -4.94 -15.38
#